data_d8bf664f58992b15f80767325d1ab6c2
#
_entry.id   d8bf664f58992b15f80767325d1ab6c2
#
_cell.length_a   1.000
_cell.length_b   1.000
_cell.length_c   1.000
_cell.angle_alpha   90.00
_cell.angle_beta   90.00
_cell.angle_gamma   90.00
#
_symmetry.space_group_name_H-M   'P 1'
#
loop_
_entity.id
_entity.type
_entity.pdbx_description
1 polymer ?
#
loop_
_entity_poly.entity_id
_entity_poly.type
_entity_poly.pdbx_seq_one_letter_code
_entity_poly.pdbx_strand_id
1 'polypeptide(L)'
;MELLVPRIPTSHKFFSIALLSLGIASTFSVHAASLEQQRTWYDQAQTAFDNNNMAVFNANKSKLGGYPLYPYLEYRLFNKDLDNKTPSQVKTFVNKYKALPFSQTIQRNYLSYLAGADRWRDFLSVQLTEPSRTSLKCSYFYAKSQTGHASQAWAGAEKLWETGSSLPAVCDPLLDAWTAAGKRTNTLILDRMLLAFKKGNKSLATYLDKQLSGSAQATGDKILALLDKPQGVADFAKQSKVTKFNQALTEAAYYRLARVDVKQAVASYNQVVSGQHFDKATKQALADAVASRLMSTSDPVLAKWRDSKLKTSQNVSILERRIRNSIREADWSGVQTWINRLPKEAKDSLRWKFWQAQLLAKKGQKKQADKIYQSLLGERDFYSAAAATILHKPIVYPNQKGPTSTKLIQPYMATLKRIGELIDTDRLIAANREWGYLLSGIKGVQTKRQLAVYAEKHKWHHLAVQATISGKLWDHMELRFPLAHKWWFDFFSKKRGIPTSTMMALARQESALNIHAQSHVGARGLMQLMPATAAHTAKKLDYKYAGKASLFDPGVNIRLGSGYLKMMLDNNDENRIYSFASYNAGPGRVKQWKKVTDGKLDVYSFIEQIPFNETRGYVQNVLMFDVYYNELMDKKAPLFKPSELKARY
;
A
#
# COMPACT_ATOMS: atom_id res chain seq x y z
N MET A 1 22.51 6.36 36.36
CA MET A 1 22.85 7.70 35.85
C MET A 1 21.82 7.99 34.74
N GLU A 2 20.70 8.59 35.17
CA GLU A 2 19.60 8.95 34.28
C GLU A 2 20.03 10.13 33.41
N LEU A 3 20.24 9.89 32.13
CA LEU A 3 20.40 10.94 31.14
C LEU A 3 19.00 11.42 30.73
N LEU A 4 18.59 12.54 31.34
CA LEU A 4 17.47 13.35 30.92
C LEU A 4 17.52 13.61 29.41
N VAL A 5 16.50 13.17 28.71
CA VAL A 5 16.25 13.54 27.32
C VAL A 5 15.84 15.01 27.32
N PRO A 6 16.57 15.93 26.69
CA PRO A 6 16.17 17.31 26.67
C PRO A 6 14.87 17.45 25.84
N ARG A 7 13.82 17.93 26.48
CA ARG A 7 12.67 18.52 25.77
C ARG A 7 13.18 19.77 25.07
N ILE A 8 12.86 19.95 23.83
CA ILE A 8 13.13 21.17 23.08
C ILE A 8 12.37 22.28 23.79
N PRO A 9 13.03 23.37 24.29
CA PRO A 9 12.34 24.44 24.95
C PRO A 9 11.52 25.21 23.92
N THR A 10 10.21 25.27 24.09
CA THR A 10 9.38 26.34 23.54
C THR A 10 9.80 27.60 24.24
N SER A 11 10.38 28.56 23.53
CA SER A 11 10.82 29.83 24.06
C SER A 11 9.62 30.68 24.49
N HIS A 12 9.29 30.66 25.78
CA HIS A 12 8.46 31.69 26.37
C HIS A 12 9.38 32.86 26.78
N LYS A 13 9.34 33.93 26.04
CA LYS A 13 9.92 35.22 26.47
C LYS A 13 8.94 35.86 27.45
N PHE A 14 9.30 35.88 28.71
CA PHE A 14 8.70 36.79 29.70
C PHE A 14 9.16 38.20 29.41
N PHE A 15 8.24 39.11 29.12
CA PHE A 15 8.47 40.55 29.16
C PHE A 15 7.88 41.11 30.44
N SER A 16 8.75 41.73 31.23
CA SER A 16 8.38 42.50 32.43
C SER A 16 7.66 43.78 32.02
N ILE A 17 6.54 44.05 32.69
CA ILE A 17 5.70 45.24 32.50
C ILE A 17 6.23 46.35 33.37
N ALA A 18 6.68 47.43 32.76
CA ALA A 18 6.83 48.74 33.44
C ALA A 18 5.56 49.58 33.18
N LEU A 19 4.84 49.93 34.23
CA LEU A 19 3.71 50.85 34.16
C LEU A 19 4.20 52.28 33.96
N LEU A 20 3.79 52.90 32.87
CA LEU A 20 3.72 54.36 32.77
C LEU A 20 2.32 54.75 32.31
N SER A 21 1.58 55.38 33.19
CA SER A 21 0.27 55.96 32.95
C SER A 21 0.38 57.28 32.21
N LEU A 22 -0.12 57.36 30.96
CA LEU A 22 -0.51 58.61 30.31
C LEU A 22 -1.82 58.38 29.56
N GLY A 23 -2.84 59.13 29.93
CA GLY A 23 -4.15 59.09 29.29
C GLY A 23 -4.09 59.59 27.86
N ILE A 24 -4.61 58.78 26.93
CA ILE A 24 -4.89 59.19 25.55
C ILE A 24 -6.21 58.56 25.14
N ALA A 25 -7.04 59.33 24.51
CA ALA A 25 -8.34 58.99 23.95
C ALA A 25 -8.32 57.65 23.18
N SER A 26 -9.16 56.70 23.61
CA SER A 26 -9.30 55.38 22.99
C SER A 26 -10.07 55.49 21.68
N THR A 27 -9.35 55.57 20.58
CA THR A 27 -9.88 55.03 19.32
C THR A 27 -9.87 53.49 19.47
N PHE A 28 -11.03 52.88 19.56
CA PHE A 28 -11.17 51.41 19.51
C PHE A 28 -10.70 50.92 18.15
N SER A 29 -9.40 50.70 18.00
CA SER A 29 -8.88 49.85 16.96
C SER A 29 -9.33 48.43 17.32
N VAL A 30 -10.29 47.90 16.62
CA VAL A 30 -10.61 46.45 16.67
C VAL A 30 -9.37 45.72 16.15
N HIS A 31 -8.43 45.44 17.04
CA HIS A 31 -7.30 44.56 16.69
C HIS A 31 -7.86 43.20 16.37
N ALA A 32 -7.65 42.71 15.14
CA ALA A 32 -7.94 41.34 14.80
C ALA A 32 -7.23 40.42 15.81
N ALA A 33 -7.98 39.47 16.38
CA ALA A 33 -7.43 38.54 17.36
C ALA A 33 -6.18 37.85 16.83
N SER A 34 -5.15 37.72 17.65
CA SER A 34 -3.93 37.02 17.27
C SER A 34 -4.25 35.54 16.93
N LEU A 35 -3.41 34.92 16.12
CA LEU A 35 -3.56 33.51 15.78
C LEU A 35 -3.54 32.61 17.03
N GLU A 36 -2.70 32.95 18.02
CA GLU A 36 -2.61 32.24 19.29
C GLU A 36 -3.91 32.33 20.09
N GLN A 37 -4.52 33.51 20.09
CA GLN A 37 -5.83 33.72 20.74
C GLN A 37 -6.93 32.90 20.02
N GLN A 38 -6.88 32.82 18.68
CA GLN A 38 -7.83 32.02 17.93
C GLN A 38 -7.64 30.51 18.19
N ARG A 39 -6.41 30.01 18.32
CA ARG A 39 -6.10 28.63 18.76
C ARG A 39 -6.71 28.34 20.12
N THR A 40 -6.52 29.24 21.09
CA THR A 40 -7.11 29.11 22.44
C THR A 40 -8.64 28.99 22.37
N TRP A 41 -9.30 29.88 21.65
CA TRP A 41 -10.77 29.81 21.49
C TRP A 41 -11.24 28.55 20.77
N TYR A 42 -10.46 28.09 19.79
CA TYR A 42 -10.77 26.83 19.08
C TYR A 42 -10.70 25.62 20.02
N ASP A 43 -9.67 25.52 20.85
CA ASP A 43 -9.52 24.40 21.79
C ASP A 43 -10.57 24.46 22.90
N GLN A 44 -10.92 25.67 23.40
CA GLN A 44 -12.04 25.86 24.32
C GLN A 44 -13.37 25.45 23.70
N ALA A 45 -13.62 25.78 22.42
CA ALA A 45 -14.81 25.36 21.71
C ALA A 45 -14.86 23.83 21.55
N GLN A 46 -13.75 23.19 21.20
CA GLN A 46 -13.68 21.73 21.09
C GLN A 46 -13.99 21.05 22.43
N THR A 47 -13.34 21.51 23.50
CA THR A 47 -13.56 20.98 24.86
C THR A 47 -15.01 21.20 25.34
N ALA A 48 -15.56 22.39 25.09
CA ALA A 48 -16.95 22.69 25.43
C ALA A 48 -17.95 21.78 24.69
N PHE A 49 -17.69 21.51 23.42
CA PHE A 49 -18.50 20.58 22.64
C PHE A 49 -18.44 19.15 23.19
N ASP A 50 -17.25 18.66 23.56
CA ASP A 50 -17.05 17.33 24.14
C ASP A 50 -17.78 17.19 25.47
N ASN A 51 -17.82 18.26 26.27
CA ASN A 51 -18.52 18.34 27.54
C ASN A 51 -20.02 18.74 27.40
N ASN A 52 -20.55 18.77 26.17
CA ASN A 52 -21.92 19.18 25.85
C ASN A 52 -22.30 20.59 26.34
N ASN A 53 -21.32 21.48 26.59
CA ASN A 53 -21.55 22.87 26.98
C ASN A 53 -21.71 23.75 25.73
N MET A 54 -22.92 23.78 25.17
CA MET A 54 -23.21 24.49 23.93
C MET A 54 -23.16 26.03 24.06
N ALA A 55 -23.37 26.58 25.26
CA ALA A 55 -23.23 28.03 25.48
C ALA A 55 -21.77 28.48 25.28
N VAL A 56 -20.82 27.81 25.94
CA VAL A 56 -19.39 28.10 25.80
C VAL A 56 -18.89 27.77 24.41
N PHE A 57 -19.38 26.69 23.78
CA PHE A 57 -19.08 26.36 22.39
C PHE A 57 -19.45 27.51 21.45
N ASN A 58 -20.70 27.99 21.51
CA ASN A 58 -21.20 29.03 20.62
C ASN A 58 -20.47 30.38 20.86
N ALA A 59 -20.21 30.74 22.11
CA ALA A 59 -19.49 31.96 22.48
C ALA A 59 -18.05 32.00 21.91
N ASN A 60 -17.35 30.86 21.91
CA ASN A 60 -16.01 30.80 21.31
C ASN A 60 -16.06 30.65 19.79
N LYS A 61 -16.99 29.86 19.25
CA LYS A 61 -17.19 29.68 17.81
C LYS A 61 -17.46 30.99 17.08
N SER A 62 -18.25 31.91 17.68
CA SER A 62 -18.59 33.21 17.07
C SER A 62 -17.39 34.11 16.84
N LYS A 63 -16.29 33.93 17.61
CA LYS A 63 -15.04 34.68 17.50
C LYS A 63 -14.10 34.14 16.40
N LEU A 64 -14.42 33.03 15.77
CA LEU A 64 -13.52 32.25 14.91
C LEU A 64 -13.87 32.28 13.42
N GLY A 65 -14.70 33.22 12.96
CA GLY A 65 -15.21 33.25 11.59
C GLY A 65 -14.15 33.19 10.47
N GLY A 66 -12.94 33.71 10.71
CA GLY A 66 -11.82 33.67 9.77
C GLY A 66 -10.74 32.64 10.08
N TYR A 67 -10.90 31.86 11.14
CA TYR A 67 -9.89 30.90 11.57
C TYR A 67 -9.83 29.67 10.64
N PRO A 68 -8.64 29.20 10.22
CA PRO A 68 -8.53 28.11 9.24
C PRO A 68 -9.27 26.84 9.63
N LEU A 69 -9.34 26.50 10.94
CA LEU A 69 -10.02 25.28 11.43
C LEU A 69 -11.50 25.48 11.78
N TYR A 70 -12.07 26.68 11.58
CA TYR A 70 -13.49 26.96 11.81
C TYR A 70 -14.44 25.94 11.14
N PRO A 71 -14.18 25.45 9.90
CA PRO A 71 -15.03 24.45 9.27
C PRO A 71 -15.18 23.14 10.07
N TYR A 72 -14.20 22.79 10.92
CA TYR A 72 -14.30 21.60 11.77
C TYR A 72 -15.29 21.78 12.93
N LEU A 73 -15.47 23.00 13.45
CA LEU A 73 -16.50 23.30 14.44
C LEU A 73 -17.90 23.22 13.81
N GLU A 74 -18.05 23.75 12.59
CA GLU A 74 -19.32 23.63 11.85
C GLU A 74 -19.63 22.18 11.52
N TYR A 75 -18.63 21.38 11.13
CA TYR A 75 -18.80 19.95 10.92
C TYR A 75 -19.29 19.22 12.17
N ARG A 76 -18.67 19.49 13.33
CA ARG A 76 -19.08 18.84 14.61
C ARG A 76 -20.52 19.18 14.95
N LEU A 77 -20.88 20.46 14.88
CA LEU A 77 -22.24 20.93 15.17
C LEU A 77 -23.26 20.33 14.21
N PHE A 78 -22.95 20.37 12.90
CA PHE A 78 -23.87 19.84 11.87
C PHE A 78 -24.05 18.33 12.01
N ASN A 79 -22.96 17.60 12.25
CA ASN A 79 -23.00 16.14 12.42
C ASN A 79 -23.73 15.69 13.71
N LYS A 80 -23.69 16.49 14.79
CA LYS A 80 -24.40 16.18 16.04
C LYS A 80 -25.93 16.13 15.84
N ASP A 81 -26.45 16.95 14.96
CA ASP A 81 -27.88 17.10 14.70
C ASP A 81 -28.24 16.66 13.24
N LEU A 82 -27.49 15.69 12.71
CA LEU A 82 -27.59 15.29 11.30
C LEU A 82 -28.96 14.67 10.98
N ASP A 83 -29.51 13.91 11.91
CA ASP A 83 -30.79 13.19 11.72
C ASP A 83 -32.00 14.12 11.61
N ASN A 84 -31.89 15.33 12.17
CA ASN A 84 -32.91 16.39 12.07
C ASN A 84 -32.76 17.29 10.84
N LYS A 85 -31.73 17.06 10.01
CA LYS A 85 -31.50 17.89 8.81
C LYS A 85 -32.39 17.44 7.64
N THR A 86 -32.78 18.43 6.82
CA THR A 86 -33.44 18.15 5.55
C THR A 86 -32.40 17.78 4.47
N PRO A 87 -32.80 17.07 3.39
CA PRO A 87 -31.93 16.80 2.26
C PRO A 87 -31.30 18.06 1.66
N SER A 88 -32.04 19.17 1.60
CA SER A 88 -31.55 20.46 1.09
C SER A 88 -30.43 21.02 1.97
N GLN A 89 -30.60 21.02 3.30
CA GLN A 89 -29.59 21.48 4.24
C GLN A 89 -28.30 20.67 4.13
N VAL A 90 -28.41 19.32 4.01
CA VAL A 90 -27.25 18.45 3.84
C VAL A 90 -26.52 18.71 2.51
N LYS A 91 -27.26 18.84 1.41
CA LYS A 91 -26.66 19.20 0.10
C LYS A 91 -25.94 20.55 0.16
N THR A 92 -26.54 21.55 0.78
CA THR A 92 -25.92 22.87 0.96
C THR A 92 -24.63 22.78 1.77
N PHE A 93 -24.64 22.05 2.89
CA PHE A 93 -23.46 21.86 3.72
C PHE A 93 -22.35 21.10 2.98
N VAL A 94 -22.69 20.00 2.31
CA VAL A 94 -21.73 19.19 1.51
C VAL A 94 -21.11 20.04 0.40
N ASN A 95 -21.90 20.86 -0.30
CA ASN A 95 -21.40 21.74 -1.35
C ASN A 95 -20.49 22.85 -0.80
N LYS A 96 -20.88 23.47 0.33
CA LYS A 96 -20.04 24.48 1.02
C LYS A 96 -18.65 23.94 1.35
N TYR A 97 -18.56 22.68 1.80
CA TYR A 97 -17.33 22.05 2.25
C TYR A 97 -16.81 20.94 1.33
N LYS A 98 -17.17 20.98 0.05
CA LYS A 98 -16.75 19.94 -0.94
C LYS A 98 -15.24 19.73 -1.05
N ALA A 99 -14.43 20.75 -0.71
CA ALA A 99 -12.98 20.68 -0.70
C ALA A 99 -12.41 20.00 0.57
N LEU A 100 -13.26 19.59 1.52
CA LEU A 100 -12.89 18.99 2.79
C LEU A 100 -13.33 17.51 2.86
N PRO A 101 -12.48 16.59 3.37
CA PRO A 101 -12.79 15.16 3.36
C PRO A 101 -14.02 14.80 4.21
N PHE A 102 -14.37 15.60 5.21
CA PHE A 102 -15.55 15.36 6.03
C PHE A 102 -16.89 15.58 5.30
N SER A 103 -16.92 16.32 4.21
CA SER A 103 -18.14 16.52 3.41
C SER A 103 -18.71 15.17 2.94
N GLN A 104 -17.84 14.29 2.44
CA GLN A 104 -18.21 12.93 2.06
C GLN A 104 -18.65 12.08 3.24
N THR A 105 -18.13 12.36 4.45
CA THR A 105 -18.54 11.65 5.67
C THR A 105 -19.95 12.05 6.08
N ILE A 106 -20.28 13.35 6.05
CA ILE A 106 -21.65 13.84 6.30
C ILE A 106 -22.63 13.23 5.32
N GLN A 107 -22.35 13.30 4.01
CA GLN A 107 -23.23 12.72 3.00
C GLN A 107 -23.48 11.24 3.26
N ARG A 108 -22.42 10.46 3.51
CA ARG A 108 -22.52 9.03 3.79
C ARG A 108 -23.33 8.72 5.04
N ASN A 109 -23.06 9.42 6.15
CA ASN A 109 -23.77 9.22 7.41
C ASN A 109 -25.26 9.53 7.23
N TYR A 110 -25.58 10.62 6.55
CA TYR A 110 -26.97 11.00 6.27
C TYR A 110 -27.69 9.98 5.38
N LEU A 111 -27.02 9.48 4.32
CA LEU A 111 -27.57 8.40 3.49
C LEU A 111 -27.83 7.13 4.30
N SER A 112 -26.95 6.80 5.24
CA SER A 112 -27.15 5.65 6.11
C SER A 112 -28.35 5.85 7.05
N TYR A 113 -28.53 7.06 7.59
CA TYR A 113 -29.70 7.43 8.38
C TYR A 113 -30.99 7.33 7.55
N LEU A 114 -31.02 7.94 6.36
CA LEU A 114 -32.20 7.90 5.48
C LEU A 114 -32.59 6.48 5.07
N ALA A 115 -31.59 5.62 4.84
CA ALA A 115 -31.82 4.21 4.54
C ALA A 115 -32.39 3.44 5.76
N GLY A 116 -31.92 3.74 6.97
CA GLY A 116 -32.44 3.14 8.21
C GLY A 116 -33.84 3.64 8.59
N ALA A 117 -34.24 4.80 8.07
CA ALA A 117 -35.57 5.40 8.28
C ALA A 117 -36.54 5.21 7.08
N ASP A 118 -36.20 4.34 6.14
CA ASP A 118 -36.97 4.05 4.91
C ASP A 118 -37.33 5.29 4.06
N ARG A 119 -36.56 6.37 4.18
CA ARG A 119 -36.76 7.63 3.46
C ARG A 119 -36.16 7.59 2.06
N TRP A 120 -36.61 6.69 1.22
CA TRP A 120 -36.00 6.37 -0.08
C TRP A 120 -36.02 7.49 -1.10
N ARG A 121 -37.10 8.31 -1.15
CA ARG A 121 -37.16 9.47 -2.01
C ARG A 121 -36.12 10.51 -1.61
N ASP A 122 -35.97 10.76 -0.32
CA ASP A 122 -34.96 11.66 0.22
C ASP A 122 -33.54 11.16 -0.06
N PHE A 123 -33.33 9.85 0.13
CA PHE A 123 -32.06 9.19 -0.19
C PHE A 123 -31.65 9.47 -1.65
N LEU A 124 -32.53 9.23 -2.61
CA LEU A 124 -32.26 9.46 -4.03
C LEU A 124 -32.12 10.95 -4.36
N SER A 125 -32.76 11.85 -3.61
CA SER A 125 -32.57 13.29 -3.77
C SER A 125 -31.18 13.77 -3.40
N VAL A 126 -30.52 13.09 -2.44
CA VAL A 126 -29.15 13.39 -1.99
C VAL A 126 -28.11 12.64 -2.82
N GLN A 127 -28.41 11.40 -3.23
CA GLN A 127 -27.52 10.52 -3.99
C GLN A 127 -28.10 10.29 -5.40
N LEU A 128 -27.80 11.23 -6.31
CA LEU A 128 -28.35 11.21 -7.67
C LEU A 128 -27.77 10.10 -8.57
N THR A 129 -26.55 9.67 -8.30
CA THR A 129 -25.80 8.69 -9.10
C THR A 129 -25.43 7.48 -8.27
N GLU A 130 -25.09 6.35 -8.91
CA GLU A 130 -24.63 5.14 -8.23
C GLU A 130 -23.40 5.44 -7.35
N PRO A 131 -23.45 5.14 -6.04
CA PRO A 131 -22.33 5.35 -5.14
C PRO A 131 -21.24 4.29 -5.35
N SER A 132 -20.01 4.56 -4.85
CA SER A 132 -18.89 3.63 -5.01
C SER A 132 -18.89 2.47 -4.00
N ARG A 133 -19.40 2.69 -2.78
CA ARG A 133 -19.38 1.69 -1.70
C ARG A 133 -20.51 0.67 -1.83
N THR A 134 -20.20 -0.61 -1.69
CA THR A 134 -21.15 -1.72 -1.81
C THR A 134 -22.40 -1.54 -0.93
N SER A 135 -22.24 -1.18 0.34
CA SER A 135 -23.38 -0.96 1.24
C SER A 135 -24.32 0.15 0.73
N LEU A 136 -23.76 1.27 0.29
CA LEU A 136 -24.57 2.36 -0.27
C LEU A 136 -25.17 2.02 -1.64
N LYS A 137 -24.49 1.20 -2.46
CA LYS A 137 -25.09 0.68 -3.72
C LYS A 137 -26.32 -0.16 -3.44
N CYS A 138 -26.26 -1.03 -2.42
CA CYS A 138 -27.41 -1.84 -2.04
C CYS A 138 -28.59 -0.95 -1.64
N SER A 139 -28.37 0.02 -0.76
CA SER A 139 -29.41 0.98 -0.37
C SER A 139 -29.91 1.82 -1.56
N TYR A 140 -29.01 2.23 -2.45
CA TYR A 140 -29.36 3.01 -3.67
C TYR A 140 -30.28 2.23 -4.60
N PHE A 141 -29.94 0.97 -4.91
CA PHE A 141 -30.76 0.15 -5.77
C PHE A 141 -32.05 -0.31 -5.09
N TYR A 142 -32.01 -0.52 -3.77
CA TYR A 142 -33.24 -0.75 -3.03
C TYR A 142 -34.16 0.49 -3.03
N ALA A 143 -33.60 1.69 -2.83
CA ALA A 143 -34.36 2.94 -2.99
C ALA A 143 -34.98 3.07 -4.38
N LYS A 144 -34.28 2.65 -5.44
CA LYS A 144 -34.80 2.62 -6.82
C LYS A 144 -36.01 1.67 -6.92
N SER A 145 -35.98 0.49 -6.30
CA SER A 145 -37.13 -0.42 -6.31
C SER A 145 -38.33 0.15 -5.60
N GLN A 146 -38.12 0.86 -4.48
CA GLN A 146 -39.17 1.45 -3.65
C GLN A 146 -39.80 2.74 -4.29
N THR A 147 -39.18 3.29 -5.33
CA THR A 147 -39.61 4.56 -5.95
C THR A 147 -40.01 4.39 -7.42
N GLY A 148 -40.38 3.18 -7.82
CA GLY A 148 -40.93 2.92 -9.17
C GLY A 148 -39.86 2.66 -10.24
N HIS A 149 -38.57 2.54 -9.90
CA HIS A 149 -37.49 2.32 -10.84
C HIS A 149 -36.98 0.86 -10.79
N ALA A 150 -37.88 -0.11 -10.78
CA ALA A 150 -37.60 -1.54 -10.57
C ALA A 150 -36.60 -2.11 -11.58
N SER A 151 -36.67 -1.74 -12.86
CA SER A 151 -35.71 -2.20 -13.88
C SER A 151 -34.26 -1.84 -13.53
N GLN A 152 -34.03 -0.58 -13.08
CA GLN A 152 -32.69 -0.15 -12.68
C GLN A 152 -32.24 -0.83 -11.38
N ALA A 153 -33.17 -1.09 -10.45
CA ALA A 153 -32.90 -1.79 -9.22
C ALA A 153 -32.43 -3.24 -9.47
N TRP A 154 -33.14 -3.95 -10.36
CA TRP A 154 -32.81 -5.34 -10.67
C TRP A 154 -31.50 -5.50 -11.44
N ALA A 155 -31.21 -4.61 -12.38
CA ALA A 155 -29.89 -4.58 -13.05
C ALA A 155 -28.75 -4.31 -12.04
N GLY A 156 -29.00 -3.42 -11.06
CA GLY A 156 -28.04 -3.16 -9.98
C GLY A 156 -27.86 -4.34 -9.02
N ALA A 157 -28.95 -5.03 -8.68
CA ALA A 157 -28.91 -6.24 -7.83
C ALA A 157 -28.10 -7.36 -8.51
N GLU A 158 -28.34 -7.61 -9.78
CA GLU A 158 -27.60 -8.61 -10.57
C GLU A 158 -26.11 -8.31 -10.60
N LYS A 159 -25.72 -7.05 -10.88
CA LYS A 159 -24.32 -6.63 -10.85
C LYS A 159 -23.66 -6.77 -9.47
N LEU A 160 -24.40 -6.50 -8.40
CA LEU A 160 -23.93 -6.70 -7.02
C LEU A 160 -23.83 -8.20 -6.67
N TRP A 161 -24.67 -9.03 -7.28
CA TRP A 161 -24.67 -10.47 -7.11
C TRP A 161 -23.43 -11.14 -7.68
N GLU A 162 -22.79 -10.56 -8.70
CA GLU A 162 -21.57 -11.05 -9.35
C GLU A 162 -20.34 -10.99 -8.44
N THR A 163 -20.40 -11.68 -7.30
CA THR A 163 -19.28 -11.77 -6.34
C THR A 163 -19.21 -13.13 -5.67
N GLY A 164 -17.97 -13.63 -5.46
CA GLY A 164 -17.70 -14.81 -4.65
C GLY A 164 -17.53 -14.53 -3.16
N SER A 165 -17.81 -13.28 -2.71
CA SER A 165 -17.80 -12.90 -1.30
C SER A 165 -19.23 -12.70 -0.79
N SER A 166 -19.42 -12.84 0.52
CA SER A 166 -20.67 -12.43 1.14
C SER A 166 -20.88 -10.93 1.01
N LEU A 167 -22.11 -10.52 0.74
CA LEU A 167 -22.50 -9.12 0.75
C LEU A 167 -22.81 -8.66 2.17
N PRO A 168 -22.67 -7.37 2.50
CA PRO A 168 -23.13 -6.82 3.79
C PRO A 168 -24.64 -7.03 4.00
N ALA A 169 -25.08 -7.24 5.23
CA ALA A 169 -26.50 -7.44 5.56
C ALA A 169 -27.44 -6.31 5.06
N VAL A 170 -26.93 -5.08 4.95
CA VAL A 170 -27.68 -3.97 4.35
C VAL A 170 -28.12 -4.23 2.89
N CYS A 171 -27.58 -5.25 2.24
CA CYS A 171 -28.00 -5.66 0.89
C CYS A 171 -29.20 -6.62 0.89
N ASP A 172 -29.51 -7.24 2.02
CA ASP A 172 -30.55 -8.28 2.10
C ASP A 172 -31.93 -7.77 1.62
N PRO A 173 -32.42 -6.56 1.99
CA PRO A 173 -33.69 -6.05 1.50
C PRO A 173 -33.76 -5.94 -0.04
N LEU A 174 -32.66 -5.53 -0.68
CA LEU A 174 -32.59 -5.48 -2.14
C LEU A 174 -32.64 -6.88 -2.76
N LEU A 175 -31.86 -7.81 -2.21
CA LEU A 175 -31.76 -9.17 -2.72
C LEU A 175 -33.05 -9.97 -2.52
N ASP A 176 -33.75 -9.74 -1.40
CA ASP A 176 -35.05 -10.36 -1.11
C ASP A 176 -36.13 -9.83 -2.05
N ALA A 177 -36.18 -8.54 -2.27
CA ALA A 177 -37.09 -7.91 -3.22
C ALA A 177 -36.83 -8.38 -4.66
N TRP A 178 -35.55 -8.51 -5.05
CA TRP A 178 -35.12 -9.02 -6.35
C TRP A 178 -35.51 -10.49 -6.53
N THR A 179 -35.43 -11.29 -5.47
CA THR A 179 -35.84 -12.68 -5.45
C THR A 179 -37.35 -12.82 -5.55
N ALA A 180 -38.09 -12.05 -4.75
CA ALA A 180 -39.55 -12.02 -4.77
C ALA A 180 -40.11 -11.60 -6.16
N ALA A 181 -39.38 -10.76 -6.88
CA ALA A 181 -39.69 -10.39 -8.25
C ALA A 181 -39.36 -11.50 -9.28
N GLY A 182 -38.93 -12.69 -8.87
CA GLY A 182 -38.58 -13.82 -9.74
C GLY A 182 -37.36 -13.59 -10.64
N LYS A 183 -36.53 -12.62 -10.32
CA LYS A 183 -35.37 -12.25 -11.15
C LYS A 183 -34.09 -13.01 -10.80
N ARG A 184 -33.98 -13.58 -9.63
CA ARG A 184 -32.85 -14.41 -9.20
C ARG A 184 -33.06 -15.87 -9.65
N THR A 185 -32.47 -16.22 -10.79
CA THR A 185 -32.60 -17.56 -11.39
C THR A 185 -31.58 -18.54 -10.84
N ASN A 186 -31.81 -19.86 -11.02
CA ASN A 186 -30.84 -20.91 -10.73
C ASN A 186 -29.49 -20.68 -11.43
N THR A 187 -29.50 -20.18 -12.67
CA THR A 187 -28.26 -19.86 -13.40
C THR A 187 -27.43 -18.81 -12.65
N LEU A 188 -28.04 -17.73 -12.20
CA LEU A 188 -27.35 -16.69 -11.43
C LEU A 188 -26.83 -17.21 -10.08
N ILE A 189 -27.56 -18.16 -9.46
CA ILE A 189 -27.10 -18.79 -8.22
C ILE A 189 -25.87 -19.67 -8.52
N LEU A 190 -25.90 -20.51 -9.55
CA LEU A 190 -24.76 -21.36 -9.94
C LEU A 190 -23.55 -20.51 -10.34
N ASP A 191 -23.72 -19.43 -11.08
CA ASP A 191 -22.62 -18.52 -11.45
C ASP A 191 -21.96 -17.91 -10.20
N ARG A 192 -22.76 -17.51 -9.21
CA ARG A 192 -22.22 -17.01 -7.95
C ARG A 192 -21.56 -18.13 -7.13
N MET A 193 -22.08 -19.35 -7.14
CA MET A 193 -21.42 -20.51 -6.52
C MET A 193 -20.04 -20.75 -7.14
N LEU A 194 -19.90 -20.63 -8.46
CA LEU A 194 -18.61 -20.73 -9.14
C LEU A 194 -17.66 -19.60 -8.71
N LEU A 195 -18.14 -18.39 -8.54
CA LEU A 195 -17.33 -17.29 -8.00
C LEU A 195 -16.90 -17.54 -6.55
N ALA A 196 -17.80 -18.08 -5.72
CA ALA A 196 -17.51 -18.49 -4.34
C ALA A 196 -16.46 -19.62 -4.33
N PHE A 197 -16.58 -20.58 -5.22
CA PHE A 197 -15.60 -21.65 -5.43
C PHE A 197 -14.21 -21.10 -5.73
N LYS A 198 -14.10 -20.18 -6.71
CA LYS A 198 -12.82 -19.53 -7.10
C LYS A 198 -12.16 -18.82 -5.92
N LYS A 199 -12.96 -18.28 -4.99
CA LYS A 199 -12.46 -17.67 -3.75
C LYS A 199 -12.23 -18.65 -2.60
N GLY A 200 -12.65 -19.87 -2.72
CA GLY A 200 -12.61 -20.88 -1.65
C GLY A 200 -13.61 -20.60 -0.52
N ASN A 201 -14.66 -19.82 -0.80
CA ASN A 201 -15.70 -19.47 0.17
C ASN A 201 -16.77 -20.57 0.26
N LYS A 202 -16.43 -21.62 1.00
CA LYS A 202 -17.30 -22.79 1.18
C LYS A 202 -18.63 -22.42 1.82
N SER A 203 -18.62 -21.57 2.85
CA SER A 203 -19.84 -21.18 3.56
C SER A 203 -20.85 -20.52 2.61
N LEU A 204 -20.39 -19.59 1.76
CA LEU A 204 -21.27 -18.96 0.77
C LEU A 204 -21.74 -19.98 -0.28
N ALA A 205 -20.87 -20.85 -0.77
CA ALA A 205 -21.27 -21.88 -1.75
C ALA A 205 -22.36 -22.82 -1.17
N THR A 206 -22.20 -23.29 0.06
CA THR A 206 -23.21 -24.12 0.76
C THR A 206 -24.52 -23.39 1.02
N TYR A 207 -24.45 -22.09 1.33
CA TYR A 207 -25.66 -21.27 1.48
C TYR A 207 -26.42 -21.11 0.17
N LEU A 208 -25.70 -20.88 -0.94
CA LEU A 208 -26.28 -20.72 -2.26
C LEU A 208 -26.86 -22.03 -2.80
N ASP A 209 -26.22 -23.15 -2.52
CA ASP A 209 -26.68 -24.49 -2.89
C ASP A 209 -28.07 -24.79 -2.37
N LYS A 210 -28.37 -24.44 -1.12
CA LYS A 210 -29.70 -24.59 -0.50
C LYS A 210 -30.80 -23.77 -1.18
N GLN A 211 -30.45 -22.85 -2.07
CA GLN A 211 -31.41 -21.99 -2.80
C GLN A 211 -31.65 -22.47 -4.23
N LEU A 212 -30.95 -23.51 -4.66
CA LEU A 212 -31.18 -24.15 -5.94
C LEU A 212 -32.44 -25.02 -5.90
N SER A 213 -33.03 -25.23 -7.06
CA SER A 213 -34.21 -26.07 -7.22
C SER A 213 -34.13 -26.89 -8.51
N GLY A 214 -34.86 -28.02 -8.57
CA GLY A 214 -34.94 -28.86 -9.74
C GLY A 214 -33.58 -29.45 -10.17
N SER A 215 -33.35 -29.55 -11.45
CA SER A 215 -32.11 -30.13 -12.00
C SER A 215 -30.83 -29.35 -11.69
N ALA A 216 -30.95 -28.09 -11.26
CA ALA A 216 -29.80 -27.25 -10.91
C ALA A 216 -29.12 -27.72 -9.60
N GLN A 217 -29.88 -28.38 -8.69
CA GLN A 217 -29.35 -28.93 -7.45
C GLN A 217 -28.18 -29.89 -7.71
N ALA A 218 -28.34 -30.85 -8.65
CA ALA A 218 -27.27 -31.77 -8.99
C ALA A 218 -25.98 -31.09 -9.48
N THR A 219 -26.09 -29.88 -10.05
CA THR A 219 -24.90 -29.09 -10.41
C THR A 219 -24.28 -28.42 -9.18
N GLY A 220 -25.10 -27.93 -8.27
CA GLY A 220 -24.65 -27.39 -6.97
C GLY A 220 -23.87 -28.44 -6.16
N ASP A 221 -24.41 -29.63 -6.04
CA ASP A 221 -23.77 -30.76 -5.35
C ASP A 221 -22.38 -31.07 -5.92
N LYS A 222 -22.23 -31.04 -7.27
CA LYS A 222 -20.92 -31.24 -7.94
C LYS A 222 -19.94 -30.11 -7.61
N ILE A 223 -20.40 -28.85 -7.55
CA ILE A 223 -19.57 -27.72 -7.15
C ILE A 223 -19.05 -27.93 -5.73
N LEU A 224 -19.93 -28.30 -4.78
CA LEU A 224 -19.54 -28.55 -3.39
C LEU A 224 -18.59 -29.74 -3.27
N ALA A 225 -18.85 -30.82 -3.97
CA ALA A 225 -18.00 -32.02 -4.00
C ALA A 225 -16.58 -31.68 -4.50
N LEU A 226 -16.44 -30.92 -5.59
CA LEU A 226 -15.13 -30.47 -6.11
C LEU A 226 -14.46 -29.42 -5.20
N LEU A 227 -15.23 -28.62 -4.47
CA LEU A 227 -14.68 -27.69 -3.49
C LEU A 227 -14.05 -28.44 -2.30
N ASP A 228 -14.62 -29.54 -1.91
CA ASP A 228 -14.12 -30.39 -0.82
C ASP A 228 -13.01 -31.34 -1.28
N LYS A 229 -13.22 -32.02 -2.38
CA LYS A 229 -12.32 -33.04 -2.95
C LYS A 229 -11.98 -32.72 -4.41
N PRO A 230 -11.06 -31.74 -4.63
CA PRO A 230 -10.70 -31.35 -6.01
C PRO A 230 -10.01 -32.45 -6.80
N GLN A 231 -9.63 -33.56 -6.16
CA GLN A 231 -9.11 -34.76 -6.79
C GLN A 231 -10.06 -35.34 -7.83
N GLY A 232 -11.38 -35.16 -7.65
CA GLY A 232 -12.40 -35.62 -8.62
C GLY A 232 -12.47 -34.79 -9.91
N VAL A 233 -11.64 -33.75 -10.08
CA VAL A 233 -11.72 -32.85 -11.24
C VAL A 233 -11.45 -33.55 -12.58
N ALA A 234 -10.60 -34.57 -12.60
CA ALA A 234 -10.28 -35.30 -13.81
C ALA A 234 -11.50 -36.12 -14.34
N ASP A 235 -12.20 -36.79 -13.43
CA ASP A 235 -13.41 -37.54 -13.76
C ASP A 235 -14.56 -36.60 -14.13
N PHE A 236 -14.71 -35.50 -13.39
CA PHE A 236 -15.65 -34.45 -13.74
C PHE A 236 -15.40 -33.89 -15.15
N ALA A 237 -14.14 -33.60 -15.50
CA ALA A 237 -13.78 -33.10 -16.82
C ALA A 237 -14.12 -34.07 -17.95
N LYS A 238 -13.92 -35.38 -17.72
CA LYS A 238 -14.22 -36.45 -18.70
C LYS A 238 -15.72 -36.70 -18.86
N GLN A 239 -16.47 -36.67 -17.75
CA GLN A 239 -17.89 -37.09 -17.74
C GLN A 239 -18.87 -35.94 -18.01
N SER A 240 -18.45 -34.70 -17.81
CA SER A 240 -19.33 -33.54 -17.96
C SER A 240 -19.37 -33.05 -19.40
N LYS A 241 -20.54 -32.58 -19.84
CA LYS A 241 -20.70 -31.91 -21.14
C LYS A 241 -19.74 -30.72 -21.24
N VAL A 242 -19.21 -30.51 -22.43
CA VAL A 242 -18.37 -29.31 -22.70
C VAL A 242 -19.27 -28.09 -22.83
N THR A 243 -19.31 -27.31 -21.78
CA THR A 243 -20.03 -26.03 -21.71
C THR A 243 -19.10 -24.96 -21.09
N LYS A 244 -19.37 -23.69 -21.34
CA LYS A 244 -18.59 -22.61 -20.70
C LYS A 244 -18.56 -22.70 -19.18
N PHE A 245 -19.68 -23.08 -18.57
CA PHE A 245 -19.78 -23.28 -17.13
C PHE A 245 -18.91 -24.43 -16.63
N ASN A 246 -19.02 -25.59 -17.24
CA ASN A 246 -18.24 -26.78 -16.85
C ASN A 246 -16.75 -26.59 -17.11
N GLN A 247 -16.37 -25.90 -18.18
CA GLN A 247 -14.99 -25.50 -18.43
C GLN A 247 -14.48 -24.60 -17.31
N ALA A 248 -15.23 -23.56 -16.92
CA ALA A 248 -14.85 -22.63 -15.86
C ALA A 248 -14.80 -23.28 -14.46
N LEU A 249 -15.69 -24.26 -14.19
CA LEU A 249 -15.65 -25.06 -12.96
C LEU A 249 -14.45 -26.00 -12.95
N THR A 250 -14.18 -26.69 -14.05
CA THR A 250 -13.01 -27.57 -14.20
C THR A 250 -11.72 -26.79 -13.99
N GLU A 251 -11.59 -25.64 -14.63
CA GLU A 251 -10.44 -24.75 -14.45
C GLU A 251 -10.23 -24.36 -12.98
N ALA A 252 -11.30 -23.90 -12.30
CA ALA A 252 -11.24 -23.50 -10.90
C ALA A 252 -10.89 -24.70 -9.99
N ALA A 253 -11.47 -25.87 -10.23
CA ALA A 253 -11.19 -27.08 -9.47
C ALA A 253 -9.75 -27.58 -9.70
N TYR A 254 -9.24 -27.48 -10.91
CA TYR A 254 -7.86 -27.85 -11.21
C TYR A 254 -6.84 -26.88 -10.56
N TYR A 255 -7.11 -25.58 -10.56
CA TYR A 255 -6.29 -24.62 -9.80
C TYR A 255 -6.29 -24.94 -8.29
N ARG A 256 -7.40 -25.42 -7.77
CA ARG A 256 -7.50 -25.87 -6.39
C ARG A 256 -6.71 -27.15 -6.17
N LEU A 257 -6.85 -28.14 -7.05
CA LEU A 257 -6.06 -29.38 -7.01
C LEU A 257 -4.56 -29.09 -7.00
N ALA A 258 -4.08 -28.21 -7.88
CA ALA A 258 -2.67 -27.82 -7.94
C ALA A 258 -2.14 -27.22 -6.61
N ARG A 259 -3.03 -26.71 -5.75
CA ARG A 259 -2.65 -26.17 -4.42
C ARG A 259 -2.61 -27.25 -3.35
N VAL A 260 -3.51 -28.21 -3.39
CA VAL A 260 -3.66 -29.22 -2.33
C VAL A 260 -2.89 -30.51 -2.63
N ASP A 261 -2.79 -30.87 -3.91
CA ASP A 261 -2.06 -32.05 -4.37
C ASP A 261 -1.46 -31.80 -5.77
N VAL A 262 -0.26 -31.26 -5.76
CA VAL A 262 0.44 -30.94 -7.02
C VAL A 262 0.85 -32.19 -7.81
N LYS A 263 1.11 -33.33 -7.13
CA LYS A 263 1.47 -34.59 -7.81
C LYS A 263 0.29 -35.12 -8.61
N GLN A 264 -0.88 -35.14 -7.99
CA GLN A 264 -2.11 -35.54 -8.68
C GLN A 264 -2.50 -34.55 -9.79
N ALA A 265 -2.26 -33.26 -9.60
CA ALA A 265 -2.47 -32.27 -10.66
C ALA A 265 -1.56 -32.54 -11.88
N VAL A 266 -0.30 -32.91 -11.68
CA VAL A 266 0.59 -33.33 -12.76
C VAL A 266 0.08 -34.57 -13.45
N ALA A 267 -0.30 -35.61 -12.69
CA ALA A 267 -0.78 -36.90 -13.24
C ALA A 267 -2.06 -36.74 -14.07
N SER A 268 -3.00 -35.90 -13.61
CA SER A 268 -4.31 -35.73 -14.24
C SER A 268 -4.36 -34.62 -15.32
N TYR A 269 -3.26 -33.90 -15.56
CA TYR A 269 -3.23 -32.79 -16.50
C TYR A 269 -3.83 -33.10 -17.87
N ASN A 270 -3.36 -34.19 -18.50
CA ASN A 270 -3.81 -34.55 -19.86
C ASN A 270 -5.30 -34.90 -19.90
N GLN A 271 -5.80 -35.61 -18.88
CA GLN A 271 -7.22 -35.98 -18.78
C GLN A 271 -8.10 -34.74 -18.62
N VAL A 272 -7.69 -33.78 -17.77
CA VAL A 272 -8.43 -32.54 -17.55
C VAL A 272 -8.49 -31.70 -18.82
N VAL A 273 -7.35 -31.51 -19.51
CA VAL A 273 -7.29 -30.61 -20.68
C VAL A 273 -7.99 -31.21 -21.91
N SER A 274 -7.99 -32.56 -22.06
CA SER A 274 -8.70 -33.21 -23.13
C SER A 274 -10.19 -33.34 -22.84
N GLY A 275 -10.59 -33.65 -21.60
CA GLY A 275 -11.99 -33.89 -21.23
C GLY A 275 -12.89 -32.66 -21.45
N GLN A 276 -12.38 -31.47 -21.27
CA GLN A 276 -13.12 -30.23 -21.53
C GLN A 276 -12.69 -29.50 -22.81
N HIS A 277 -11.90 -30.16 -23.66
CA HIS A 277 -11.45 -29.61 -24.96
C HIS A 277 -10.87 -28.19 -24.86
N PHE A 278 -10.06 -27.90 -23.81
CA PHE A 278 -9.50 -26.60 -23.61
C PHE A 278 -8.63 -26.15 -24.79
N ASP A 279 -8.65 -24.86 -25.09
CA ASP A 279 -7.77 -24.23 -26.07
C ASP A 279 -6.30 -24.17 -25.60
N LYS A 280 -5.41 -23.78 -26.50
CA LYS A 280 -3.97 -23.71 -26.24
C LYS A 280 -3.64 -22.74 -25.08
N ALA A 281 -4.34 -21.61 -24.98
CA ALA A 281 -4.09 -20.58 -23.96
C ALA A 281 -4.49 -21.12 -22.58
N THR A 282 -5.67 -21.69 -22.45
CA THR A 282 -6.16 -22.30 -21.20
C THR A 282 -5.30 -23.48 -20.78
N LYS A 283 -4.91 -24.37 -21.70
CA LYS A 283 -3.96 -25.47 -21.43
C LYS A 283 -2.66 -24.93 -20.83
N GLN A 284 -2.11 -23.87 -21.40
CA GLN A 284 -0.89 -23.25 -20.88
C GLN A 284 -1.11 -22.60 -19.50
N ALA A 285 -2.23 -21.92 -19.29
CA ALA A 285 -2.55 -21.31 -18.00
C ALA A 285 -2.66 -22.35 -16.86
N LEU A 286 -3.30 -23.48 -17.14
CA LEU A 286 -3.39 -24.62 -16.21
C LEU A 286 -2.01 -25.23 -15.92
N ALA A 287 -1.19 -25.40 -16.95
CA ALA A 287 0.18 -25.89 -16.81
C ALA A 287 1.05 -24.92 -15.98
N ASP A 288 0.94 -23.60 -16.23
CA ASP A 288 1.66 -22.56 -15.49
C ASP A 288 1.29 -22.55 -14.01
N ALA A 289 0.01 -22.77 -13.68
CA ALA A 289 -0.44 -22.85 -12.30
C ALA A 289 0.22 -24.00 -11.53
N VAL A 290 0.28 -25.18 -12.14
CA VAL A 290 0.97 -26.37 -11.57
C VAL A 290 2.48 -26.12 -11.51
N ALA A 291 3.09 -25.64 -12.59
CA ALA A 291 4.52 -25.31 -12.64
C ALA A 291 4.92 -24.31 -11.56
N SER A 292 4.05 -23.34 -11.28
CA SER A 292 4.25 -22.36 -10.19
C SER A 292 4.37 -23.02 -8.81
N ARG A 293 3.70 -24.14 -8.56
CA ARG A 293 3.78 -24.90 -7.30
C ARG A 293 5.03 -25.78 -7.22
N LEU A 294 5.57 -26.13 -8.38
CA LEU A 294 6.76 -26.99 -8.50
C LEU A 294 8.08 -26.20 -8.50
N MET A 295 8.07 -24.88 -8.28
CA MET A 295 9.29 -24.06 -8.36
C MET A 295 10.40 -24.49 -7.39
N SER A 296 10.04 -25.05 -6.25
CA SER A 296 11.00 -25.51 -5.23
C SER A 296 11.02 -27.03 -5.08
N THR A 297 10.52 -27.76 -6.07
CA THR A 297 10.54 -29.25 -6.01
C THR A 297 11.96 -29.78 -6.14
N SER A 298 12.29 -30.76 -5.31
CA SER A 298 13.50 -31.57 -5.43
C SER A 298 13.27 -32.88 -6.20
N ASP A 299 12.02 -33.20 -6.52
CA ASP A 299 11.66 -34.38 -7.30
C ASP A 299 12.02 -34.16 -8.79
N PRO A 300 12.93 -34.96 -9.37
CA PRO A 300 13.41 -34.76 -10.72
C PRO A 300 12.32 -34.99 -11.79
N VAL A 301 11.35 -35.85 -11.54
CA VAL A 301 10.23 -36.12 -12.48
C VAL A 301 9.33 -34.89 -12.55
N LEU A 302 8.97 -34.33 -11.38
CA LEU A 302 8.14 -33.14 -11.31
C LEU A 302 8.89 -31.89 -11.84
N ALA A 303 10.19 -31.81 -11.61
CA ALA A 303 11.02 -30.73 -12.17
C ALA A 303 11.08 -30.79 -13.70
N LYS A 304 11.25 -31.99 -14.27
CA LYS A 304 11.23 -32.23 -15.72
C LYS A 304 9.86 -31.86 -16.33
N TRP A 305 8.76 -32.25 -15.69
CA TRP A 305 7.43 -31.86 -16.11
C TRP A 305 7.25 -30.36 -16.11
N ARG A 306 7.58 -29.70 -14.97
CA ARG A 306 7.57 -28.22 -14.84
C ARG A 306 8.30 -27.56 -16.00
N ASP A 307 9.56 -27.92 -16.21
CA ASP A 307 10.41 -27.27 -17.21
C ASP A 307 9.92 -27.56 -18.64
N SER A 308 9.32 -28.74 -18.90
CA SER A 308 8.69 -29.05 -20.20
C SER A 308 7.51 -28.09 -20.50
N LYS A 309 6.67 -27.79 -19.48
CA LYS A 309 5.51 -26.90 -19.65
C LYS A 309 5.90 -25.42 -19.71
N LEU A 310 6.97 -25.02 -19.02
CA LEU A 310 7.48 -23.64 -19.08
C LEU A 310 8.13 -23.29 -20.42
N LYS A 311 8.52 -24.27 -21.24
CA LYS A 311 9.10 -24.00 -22.57
C LYS A 311 8.18 -23.20 -23.49
N THR A 312 6.88 -23.30 -23.32
CA THR A 312 5.86 -22.61 -24.14
C THR A 312 5.15 -21.48 -23.38
N SER A 313 5.48 -21.27 -22.10
CA SER A 313 4.89 -20.23 -21.28
C SER A 313 5.31 -18.83 -21.75
N GLN A 314 4.36 -17.90 -21.73
CA GLN A 314 4.58 -16.46 -21.91
C GLN A 314 4.41 -15.69 -20.58
N ASN A 315 4.21 -16.40 -19.47
CA ASN A 315 4.01 -15.79 -18.16
C ASN A 315 5.35 -15.34 -17.57
N VAL A 316 5.62 -14.04 -17.72
CA VAL A 316 6.87 -13.41 -17.26
C VAL A 316 7.15 -13.71 -15.79
N SER A 317 6.15 -13.61 -14.91
CA SER A 317 6.34 -13.82 -13.46
C SER A 317 6.83 -15.24 -13.14
N ILE A 318 6.33 -16.25 -13.81
CA ILE A 318 6.73 -17.65 -13.60
C ILE A 318 8.11 -17.92 -14.19
N LEU A 319 8.38 -17.41 -15.39
CA LEU A 319 9.69 -17.53 -16.02
C LEU A 319 10.77 -16.84 -15.18
N GLU A 320 10.51 -15.64 -14.67
CA GLU A 320 11.41 -14.96 -13.74
C GLU A 320 11.67 -15.74 -12.46
N ARG A 321 10.65 -16.40 -11.89
CA ARG A 321 10.83 -17.29 -10.74
C ARG A 321 11.72 -18.48 -11.08
N ARG A 322 11.58 -19.04 -12.27
CA ARG A 322 12.43 -20.16 -12.74
C ARG A 322 13.87 -19.71 -12.95
N ILE A 323 14.09 -18.51 -13.50
CA ILE A 323 15.43 -17.92 -13.60
C ILE A 323 16.06 -17.77 -12.20
N ARG A 324 15.31 -17.23 -11.23
CA ARG A 324 15.81 -17.06 -9.85
C ARG A 324 16.14 -18.39 -9.17
N ASN A 325 15.41 -19.46 -9.49
CA ASN A 325 15.77 -20.80 -9.01
C ASN A 325 17.13 -21.24 -9.60
N SER A 326 17.33 -21.08 -10.91
CA SER A 326 18.62 -21.37 -11.53
C SER A 326 19.76 -20.51 -10.95
N ILE A 327 19.52 -19.23 -10.65
CA ILE A 327 20.49 -18.37 -9.97
C ILE A 327 20.82 -18.94 -8.57
N ARG A 328 19.81 -19.35 -7.80
CA ARG A 328 19.98 -19.92 -6.45
C ARG A 328 20.83 -21.18 -6.45
N GLU A 329 20.69 -21.98 -7.48
CA GLU A 329 21.41 -23.24 -7.70
C GLU A 329 22.78 -23.00 -8.35
N ALA A 330 23.13 -21.76 -8.68
CA ALA A 330 24.31 -21.38 -9.47
C ALA A 330 24.35 -22.07 -10.85
N ASP A 331 23.19 -22.49 -11.37
CA ASP A 331 23.04 -23.09 -12.70
C ASP A 331 22.98 -21.98 -13.78
N TRP A 332 24.17 -21.51 -14.21
CA TRP A 332 24.27 -20.42 -15.18
C TRP A 332 23.78 -20.78 -16.57
N SER A 333 23.84 -22.05 -16.94
CA SER A 333 23.28 -22.57 -18.19
C SER A 333 21.74 -22.48 -18.17
N GLY A 334 21.14 -22.87 -17.06
CA GLY A 334 19.70 -22.72 -16.83
C GLY A 334 19.26 -21.26 -16.83
N VAL A 335 20.05 -20.36 -16.18
CA VAL A 335 19.78 -18.91 -16.19
C VAL A 335 19.70 -18.40 -17.64
N GLN A 336 20.71 -18.72 -18.48
CA GLN A 336 20.72 -18.33 -19.89
C GLN A 336 19.52 -18.88 -20.65
N THR A 337 19.20 -20.17 -20.44
CA THR A 337 18.09 -20.86 -21.10
C THR A 337 16.76 -20.15 -20.81
N TRP A 338 16.51 -19.80 -19.55
CA TRP A 338 15.23 -19.20 -19.15
C TRP A 338 15.15 -17.70 -19.46
N ILE A 339 16.27 -16.95 -19.44
CA ILE A 339 16.29 -15.56 -19.93
C ILE A 339 15.96 -15.50 -21.43
N ASN A 340 16.48 -16.43 -22.23
CA ASN A 340 16.18 -16.50 -23.66
C ASN A 340 14.71 -16.73 -23.96
N ARG A 341 13.96 -17.34 -23.04
CA ARG A 341 12.52 -17.62 -23.16
C ARG A 341 11.62 -16.49 -22.70
N LEU A 342 12.16 -15.48 -22.03
CA LEU A 342 11.36 -14.30 -21.67
C LEU A 342 10.81 -13.63 -22.92
N PRO A 343 9.56 -13.14 -22.88
CA PRO A 343 9.06 -12.21 -23.90
C PRO A 343 10.03 -11.05 -24.10
N LYS A 344 10.10 -10.52 -25.30
CA LYS A 344 11.09 -9.50 -25.69
C LYS A 344 11.13 -8.31 -24.73
N GLU A 345 9.96 -7.76 -24.40
CA GLU A 345 9.87 -6.58 -23.50
C GLU A 345 10.46 -6.87 -22.11
N ALA A 346 10.18 -8.04 -21.55
CA ALA A 346 10.74 -8.44 -20.25
C ALA A 346 12.25 -8.64 -20.36
N LYS A 347 12.71 -9.34 -21.38
CA LYS A 347 14.14 -9.62 -21.65
C LYS A 347 14.94 -8.34 -21.85
N ASP A 348 14.36 -7.33 -22.46
CA ASP A 348 14.99 -6.02 -22.73
C ASP A 348 14.96 -5.07 -21.52
N SER A 349 14.38 -5.45 -20.39
CA SER A 349 14.41 -4.65 -19.15
C SER A 349 15.84 -4.51 -18.61
N LEU A 350 16.09 -3.44 -17.84
CA LEU A 350 17.41 -3.20 -17.20
C LEU A 350 17.87 -4.42 -16.39
N ARG A 351 16.96 -5.05 -15.64
CA ARG A 351 17.21 -6.28 -14.87
C ARG A 351 17.79 -7.39 -15.75
N TRP A 352 17.08 -7.77 -16.80
CA TRP A 352 17.49 -8.95 -17.57
C TRP A 352 18.61 -8.67 -18.54
N LYS A 353 18.80 -7.42 -18.99
CA LYS A 353 20.04 -6.98 -19.67
C LYS A 353 21.25 -7.06 -18.73
N PHE A 354 21.11 -6.63 -17.47
CA PHE A 354 22.17 -6.79 -16.49
C PHE A 354 22.57 -8.27 -16.33
N TRP A 355 21.58 -9.17 -16.21
CA TRP A 355 21.85 -10.61 -16.09
C TRP A 355 22.44 -11.22 -17.37
N GLN A 356 22.09 -10.74 -18.56
CA GLN A 356 22.75 -11.14 -19.80
C GLN A 356 24.23 -10.73 -19.79
N ALA A 357 24.54 -9.52 -19.34
CA ALA A 357 25.92 -9.09 -19.16
C ALA A 357 26.68 -9.93 -18.13
N GLN A 358 26.04 -10.26 -16.98
CA GLN A 358 26.62 -11.15 -15.98
C GLN A 358 26.99 -12.52 -16.57
N LEU A 359 26.13 -13.10 -17.39
CA LEU A 359 26.39 -14.38 -18.04
C LEU A 359 27.54 -14.31 -19.06
N LEU A 360 27.64 -13.22 -19.82
CA LEU A 360 28.77 -12.98 -20.73
C LEU A 360 30.09 -12.83 -19.95
N ALA A 361 30.09 -12.09 -18.86
CA ALA A 361 31.26 -11.94 -18.01
C ALA A 361 31.73 -13.29 -17.41
N LYS A 362 30.79 -14.13 -16.95
CA LYS A 362 31.09 -15.48 -16.45
C LYS A 362 31.66 -16.42 -17.54
N LYS A 363 31.37 -16.16 -18.81
CA LYS A 363 31.94 -16.87 -19.98
C LYS A 363 33.28 -16.27 -20.47
N GLY A 364 33.84 -15.29 -19.76
CA GLY A 364 35.08 -14.60 -20.17
C GLY A 364 34.90 -13.54 -21.26
N GLN A 365 33.68 -13.29 -21.74
CA GLN A 365 33.35 -12.34 -22.78
C GLN A 365 33.24 -10.91 -22.24
N LYS A 366 34.28 -10.45 -21.55
CA LYS A 366 34.28 -9.19 -20.78
C LYS A 366 33.92 -7.98 -21.63
N LYS A 367 34.52 -7.82 -22.83
CA LYS A 367 34.22 -6.68 -23.70
C LYS A 367 32.73 -6.55 -24.07
N GLN A 368 32.09 -7.67 -24.34
CA GLN A 368 30.64 -7.70 -24.67
C GLN A 368 29.80 -7.40 -23.43
N ALA A 369 30.14 -7.95 -22.25
CA ALA A 369 29.50 -7.66 -21.00
C ALA A 369 29.59 -6.16 -20.66
N ASP A 370 30.77 -5.56 -20.75
CA ASP A 370 31.03 -4.15 -20.48
C ASP A 370 30.20 -3.23 -21.39
N LYS A 371 30.04 -3.58 -22.67
CA LYS A 371 29.16 -2.84 -23.59
C LYS A 371 27.72 -2.82 -23.13
N ILE A 372 27.20 -3.94 -22.62
CA ILE A 372 25.83 -4.00 -22.08
C ILE A 372 25.75 -3.21 -20.76
N TYR A 373 26.69 -3.39 -19.82
CA TYR A 373 26.70 -2.59 -18.60
C TYR A 373 26.71 -1.09 -18.87
N GLN A 374 27.51 -0.63 -19.85
CA GLN A 374 27.51 0.78 -20.24
C GLN A 374 26.15 1.27 -20.73
N SER A 375 25.40 0.43 -21.44
CA SER A 375 24.06 0.80 -21.92
C SER A 375 22.99 0.89 -20.81
N LEU A 376 23.31 0.43 -19.60
CA LEU A 376 22.41 0.49 -18.45
C LEU A 376 22.62 1.74 -17.58
N LEU A 377 23.69 2.50 -17.80
CA LEU A 377 24.07 3.63 -16.95
C LEU A 377 23.10 4.81 -17.11
N GLY A 378 23.02 5.63 -16.07
CA GLY A 378 22.26 6.89 -16.10
C GLY A 378 20.79 6.75 -15.70
N GLU A 379 20.34 5.57 -15.36
CA GLU A 379 18.96 5.33 -14.93
C GLU A 379 18.85 5.31 -13.40
N ARG A 380 17.69 5.75 -12.89
CA ARG A 380 17.37 5.70 -11.47
C ARG A 380 16.87 4.29 -11.08
N ASP A 381 17.75 3.32 -11.22
CA ASP A 381 17.44 1.90 -11.05
C ASP A 381 18.61 1.16 -10.39
N PHE A 382 18.31 0.13 -9.61
CA PHE A 382 19.31 -0.70 -8.93
C PHE A 382 20.31 -1.33 -9.91
N TYR A 383 19.86 -1.82 -11.06
CA TYR A 383 20.73 -2.49 -12.03
C TYR A 383 21.62 -1.51 -12.79
N SER A 384 21.18 -0.25 -12.95
CA SER A 384 22.03 0.84 -13.43
C SER A 384 23.17 1.13 -12.45
N ALA A 385 22.86 1.25 -11.16
CA ALA A 385 23.87 1.45 -10.12
C ALA A 385 24.80 0.23 -9.96
N ALA A 386 24.28 -0.97 -10.09
CA ALA A 386 25.06 -2.20 -10.06
C ALA A 386 26.03 -2.27 -11.27
N ALA A 387 25.58 -1.90 -12.46
CA ALA A 387 26.42 -1.80 -13.65
C ALA A 387 27.53 -0.75 -13.49
N ALA A 388 27.20 0.43 -12.94
CA ALA A 388 28.19 1.46 -12.61
C ALA A 388 29.24 0.94 -11.62
N THR A 389 28.82 0.21 -10.58
CA THR A 389 29.72 -0.41 -9.60
C THR A 389 30.68 -1.39 -10.25
N ILE A 390 30.20 -2.27 -11.15
CA ILE A 390 31.03 -3.25 -11.87
C ILE A 390 32.04 -2.55 -12.78
N LEU A 391 31.62 -1.47 -13.45
CA LEU A 391 32.47 -0.69 -14.34
C LEU A 391 33.39 0.31 -13.61
N HIS A 392 33.34 0.36 -12.27
CA HIS A 392 34.04 1.35 -11.44
C HIS A 392 33.75 2.81 -11.85
N LYS A 393 32.51 3.07 -12.27
CA LYS A 393 32.02 4.41 -12.66
C LYS A 393 31.15 5.02 -11.57
N PRO A 394 31.04 6.36 -11.53
CA PRO A 394 30.08 7.03 -10.67
C PRO A 394 28.64 6.58 -10.94
N ILE A 395 27.84 6.45 -9.89
CA ILE A 395 26.40 6.22 -10.02
C ILE A 395 25.77 7.56 -10.38
N VAL A 396 25.14 7.62 -11.55
CA VAL A 396 24.47 8.82 -12.08
C VAL A 396 23.01 8.47 -12.37
N TYR A 397 22.13 9.40 -12.10
CA TYR A 397 20.67 9.25 -12.33
C TYR A 397 20.04 10.62 -12.58
N PRO A 398 18.85 10.69 -13.23
CA PRO A 398 18.16 11.95 -13.43
C PRO A 398 17.82 12.63 -12.11
N ASN A 399 18.15 13.92 -11.98
CA ASN A 399 17.79 14.74 -10.85
C ASN A 399 17.33 16.12 -11.33
N GLN A 400 16.09 16.50 -11.00
CA GLN A 400 15.48 17.76 -11.41
C GLN A 400 15.17 18.61 -10.19
N LYS A 401 15.53 19.89 -10.25
CA LYS A 401 15.13 20.88 -9.23
C LYS A 401 13.63 21.16 -9.30
N GLY A 402 13.04 21.48 -8.16
CA GLY A 402 11.65 21.90 -8.09
C GLY A 402 11.40 23.26 -8.76
N PRO A 403 10.15 23.56 -9.19
CA PRO A 403 9.78 24.87 -9.70
C PRO A 403 9.82 25.94 -8.64
N THR A 404 10.13 27.18 -9.02
CA THR A 404 10.06 28.36 -8.13
C THR A 404 8.66 28.97 -8.09
N SER A 405 7.87 28.81 -9.16
CA SER A 405 6.51 29.35 -9.27
C SER A 405 5.50 28.66 -8.35
N THR A 406 4.57 29.42 -7.81
CA THR A 406 3.43 28.94 -7.00
C THR A 406 2.06 29.22 -7.67
N LYS A 407 2.06 29.66 -8.92
CA LYS A 407 0.83 30.12 -9.62
C LYS A 407 -0.27 29.04 -9.66
N LEU A 408 0.07 27.78 -9.92
CA LEU A 408 -0.90 26.70 -10.04
C LEU A 408 -1.51 26.26 -8.70
N ILE A 409 -0.91 26.63 -7.57
CA ILE A 409 -1.43 26.29 -6.25
C ILE A 409 -2.23 27.42 -5.58
N GLN A 410 -2.30 28.61 -6.21
CA GLN A 410 -3.06 29.73 -5.66
C GLN A 410 -4.54 29.39 -5.35
N PRO A 411 -5.27 28.63 -6.19
CA PRO A 411 -6.65 28.22 -5.88
C PRO A 411 -6.78 27.35 -4.61
N TYR A 412 -5.70 26.78 -4.14
CA TYR A 412 -5.67 25.88 -2.98
C TYR A 412 -5.11 26.50 -1.70
N MET A 413 -4.80 27.81 -1.71
CA MET A 413 -4.14 28.48 -0.58
C MET A 413 -4.94 28.41 0.73
N ALA A 414 -6.27 28.47 0.67
CA ALA A 414 -7.12 28.28 1.85
C ALA A 414 -6.96 26.88 2.46
N THR A 415 -6.88 25.85 1.62
CA THR A 415 -6.63 24.46 2.05
C THR A 415 -5.21 24.33 2.62
N LEU A 416 -4.21 24.94 1.98
CA LEU A 416 -2.82 24.89 2.44
C LEU A 416 -2.64 25.59 3.78
N LYS A 417 -3.27 26.76 3.98
CA LYS A 417 -3.30 27.45 5.29
C LYS A 417 -3.93 26.57 6.38
N ARG A 418 -5.03 25.89 6.05
CA ARG A 418 -5.71 24.99 6.99
C ARG A 418 -4.84 23.78 7.34
N ILE A 419 -4.19 23.16 6.35
CA ILE A 419 -3.25 22.06 6.59
C ILE A 419 -2.09 22.52 7.47
N GLY A 420 -1.53 23.73 7.23
CA GLY A 420 -0.51 24.31 8.07
C GLY A 420 -0.97 24.46 9.52
N GLU A 421 -2.16 25.00 9.73
CA GLU A 421 -2.73 25.16 11.06
C GLU A 421 -3.01 23.81 11.77
N LEU A 422 -3.40 22.79 11.02
CA LEU A 422 -3.52 21.43 11.57
C LEU A 422 -2.16 20.87 12.01
N ILE A 423 -1.10 21.15 11.28
CA ILE A 423 0.27 20.73 11.63
C ILE A 423 0.76 21.50 12.84
N ASP A 424 0.62 22.83 12.84
CA ASP A 424 1.07 23.70 13.92
C ASP A 424 0.38 23.41 15.26
N THR A 425 -0.83 22.85 15.20
CA THR A 425 -1.63 22.45 16.37
C THR A 425 -1.59 20.94 16.65
N ASP A 426 -0.59 20.22 16.12
CA ASP A 426 -0.34 18.77 16.30
C ASP A 426 -1.52 17.84 15.89
N ARG A 427 -2.31 18.28 14.91
CA ARG A 427 -3.42 17.49 14.34
C ARG A 427 -3.00 16.78 13.06
N LEU A 428 -1.86 16.09 13.11
CA LEU A 428 -1.17 15.54 11.93
C LEU A 428 -1.99 14.52 11.14
N ILE A 429 -2.84 13.73 11.82
CA ILE A 429 -3.73 12.76 11.13
C ILE A 429 -4.75 13.49 10.25
N ALA A 430 -5.30 14.59 10.74
CA ALA A 430 -6.23 15.41 9.96
C ALA A 430 -5.51 16.12 8.80
N ALA A 431 -4.31 16.65 9.04
CA ALA A 431 -3.47 17.27 8.01
C ALA A 431 -3.16 16.27 6.87
N ASN A 432 -2.71 15.05 7.20
CA ASN A 432 -2.45 14.00 6.22
C ASN A 432 -3.70 13.62 5.41
N ARG A 433 -4.86 13.57 6.06
CA ARG A 433 -6.14 13.26 5.42
C ARG A 433 -6.57 14.36 4.45
N GLU A 434 -6.46 15.64 4.84
CA GLU A 434 -6.75 16.77 3.94
C GLU A 434 -5.78 16.84 2.76
N TRP A 435 -4.48 16.62 3.01
CA TRP A 435 -3.48 16.59 1.96
C TRP A 435 -3.74 15.47 0.94
N GLY A 436 -4.01 14.27 1.41
CA GLY A 436 -4.36 13.13 0.55
C GLY A 436 -5.63 13.41 -0.27
N TYR A 437 -6.64 14.03 0.33
CA TYR A 437 -7.86 14.44 -0.34
C TYR A 437 -7.61 15.49 -1.43
N LEU A 438 -6.81 16.52 -1.11
CA LEU A 438 -6.37 17.53 -2.07
C LEU A 438 -5.66 16.88 -3.27
N LEU A 439 -4.65 16.05 -3.01
CA LEU A 439 -3.88 15.39 -4.08
C LEU A 439 -4.74 14.48 -4.97
N SER A 440 -5.74 13.81 -4.40
CA SER A 440 -6.65 12.94 -5.16
C SER A 440 -7.53 13.70 -6.14
N GLY A 441 -7.88 14.94 -5.82
CA GLY A 441 -8.67 15.83 -6.69
C GLY A 441 -7.86 16.50 -7.81
N ILE A 442 -6.52 16.48 -7.74
CA ILE A 442 -5.66 17.15 -8.70
C ILE A 442 -5.14 16.16 -9.75
N LYS A 443 -5.49 16.40 -11.03
CA LYS A 443 -4.98 15.60 -12.16
C LYS A 443 -3.63 16.12 -12.69
N GLY A 444 -3.37 17.43 -12.59
CA GLY A 444 -2.19 18.10 -13.16
C GLY A 444 -0.90 17.76 -12.45
N VAL A 445 0.08 17.17 -13.16
CA VAL A 445 1.41 16.83 -12.62
C VAL A 445 2.17 18.06 -12.15
N GLN A 446 2.12 19.17 -12.90
CA GLN A 446 2.79 20.42 -12.54
C GLN A 446 2.23 21.04 -11.26
N THR A 447 0.92 20.95 -11.04
CA THR A 447 0.31 21.40 -9.78
C THR A 447 0.81 20.56 -8.60
N LYS A 448 0.87 19.24 -8.74
CA LYS A 448 1.43 18.35 -7.71
C LYS A 448 2.90 18.63 -7.44
N ARG A 449 3.66 18.99 -8.47
CA ARG A 449 5.07 19.40 -8.35
C ARG A 449 5.20 20.69 -7.54
N GLN A 450 4.37 21.72 -7.80
CA GLN A 450 4.36 22.95 -6.99
C GLN A 450 3.91 22.69 -5.55
N LEU A 451 2.94 21.79 -5.33
CA LEU A 451 2.54 21.37 -3.98
C LEU A 451 3.68 20.68 -3.22
N ALA A 452 4.44 19.80 -3.89
CA ALA A 452 5.59 19.15 -3.27
C ALA A 452 6.64 20.17 -2.83
N VAL A 453 6.96 21.16 -3.68
CA VAL A 453 7.88 22.25 -3.35
C VAL A 453 7.34 23.13 -2.20
N TYR A 454 6.05 23.44 -2.23
CA TYR A 454 5.41 24.20 -1.16
C TYR A 454 5.53 23.47 0.18
N ALA A 455 5.19 22.17 0.20
CA ALA A 455 5.29 21.35 1.41
C ALA A 455 6.73 21.28 1.94
N GLU A 456 7.73 21.11 1.05
CA GLU A 456 9.14 21.06 1.47
C GLU A 456 9.62 22.38 2.05
N LYS A 457 9.27 23.52 1.43
CA LYS A 457 9.58 24.87 1.96
C LYS A 457 9.02 25.10 3.37
N HIS A 458 7.87 24.48 3.69
CA HIS A 458 7.25 24.53 5.02
C HIS A 458 7.72 23.40 5.95
N LYS A 459 8.71 22.59 5.53
CA LYS A 459 9.22 21.42 6.28
C LYS A 459 8.15 20.35 6.54
N TRP A 460 7.12 20.28 5.69
CA TRP A 460 6.10 19.21 5.70
C TRP A 460 6.62 18.01 4.90
N HIS A 461 7.74 17.47 5.33
CA HIS A 461 8.54 16.51 4.58
C HIS A 461 7.75 15.30 4.08
N HIS A 462 6.95 14.67 4.95
CA HIS A 462 6.10 13.55 4.55
C HIS A 462 5.10 13.95 3.46
N LEU A 463 4.49 15.13 3.57
CA LEU A 463 3.53 15.64 2.58
C LEU A 463 4.20 15.93 1.23
N ALA A 464 5.43 16.46 1.25
CA ALA A 464 6.23 16.63 0.03
C ALA A 464 6.47 15.29 -0.67
N VAL A 465 6.89 14.26 0.10
CA VAL A 465 7.07 12.90 -0.42
C VAL A 465 5.77 12.34 -1.01
N GLN A 466 4.64 12.50 -0.33
CA GLN A 466 3.33 12.06 -0.85
C GLN A 466 2.97 12.73 -2.18
N ALA A 467 3.22 14.04 -2.30
CA ALA A 467 2.95 14.75 -3.55
C ALA A 467 3.82 14.24 -4.70
N THR A 468 5.11 13.92 -4.43
CA THR A 468 5.99 13.33 -5.44
C THR A 468 5.53 11.95 -5.89
N ILE A 469 5.06 11.11 -4.98
CA ILE A 469 4.50 9.78 -5.29
C ILE A 469 3.22 9.93 -6.11
N SER A 470 2.29 10.79 -5.67
CA SER A 470 1.02 11.06 -6.36
C SER A 470 1.22 11.64 -7.76
N GLY A 471 2.26 12.45 -7.96
CA GLY A 471 2.61 13.07 -9.23
C GLY A 471 3.57 12.24 -10.09
N LYS A 472 4.04 11.08 -9.61
CA LYS A 472 5.12 10.29 -10.25
C LYS A 472 6.37 11.13 -10.56
N LEU A 473 6.72 12.05 -9.66
CA LEU A 473 7.83 13.00 -9.80
C LEU A 473 9.15 12.33 -9.42
N TRP A 474 9.51 11.28 -10.13
CA TRP A 474 10.56 10.36 -9.70
C TRP A 474 11.98 10.98 -9.71
N ASP A 475 12.22 12.02 -10.50
CA ASP A 475 13.52 12.64 -10.68
C ASP A 475 13.76 13.87 -9.80
N HIS A 476 12.86 14.16 -8.86
CA HIS A 476 12.99 15.26 -7.90
C HIS A 476 13.54 14.75 -6.56
N MET A 477 14.85 14.53 -6.49
CA MET A 477 15.49 13.82 -5.38
C MET A 477 15.34 14.54 -4.03
N GLU A 478 15.55 15.86 -3.99
CA GLU A 478 15.39 16.67 -2.77
C GLU A 478 13.97 16.57 -2.18
N LEU A 479 12.94 16.54 -3.04
CA LEU A 479 11.54 16.43 -2.61
C LEU A 479 11.14 15.00 -2.20
N ARG A 480 11.82 14.00 -2.76
CA ARG A 480 11.55 12.59 -2.49
C ARG A 480 12.29 12.04 -1.28
N PHE A 481 13.45 12.62 -0.97
CA PHE A 481 14.35 12.20 0.08
C PHE A 481 14.72 13.37 1.01
N PRO A 482 13.72 14.08 1.58
CA PRO A 482 13.99 15.20 2.48
C PRO A 482 14.73 14.72 3.74
N LEU A 483 15.55 15.60 4.34
CA LEU A 483 16.33 15.30 5.53
C LEU A 483 15.47 15.45 6.82
N ALA A 484 14.30 14.78 6.83
CA ALA A 484 13.36 14.81 7.95
C ALA A 484 13.95 14.19 9.21
N HIS A 485 13.68 14.79 10.36
CA HIS A 485 14.13 14.32 11.67
C HIS A 485 15.66 14.07 11.76
N LYS A 486 16.44 14.77 10.94
CA LYS A 486 17.89 14.55 10.79
C LYS A 486 18.63 14.55 12.12
N TRP A 487 18.25 15.41 13.07
CA TRP A 487 18.86 15.47 14.39
C TRP A 487 18.78 14.13 15.13
N TRP A 488 17.61 13.48 15.14
CA TRP A 488 17.44 12.16 15.78
C TRP A 488 18.26 11.07 15.07
N PHE A 489 18.27 11.09 13.74
CA PHE A 489 19.07 10.14 12.96
C PHE A 489 20.57 10.35 13.20
N ASP A 490 21.06 11.59 13.26
CA ASP A 490 22.47 11.88 13.55
C ASP A 490 22.85 11.46 14.97
N PHE A 491 21.99 11.71 15.96
CA PHE A 491 22.20 11.31 17.33
C PHE A 491 22.35 9.79 17.47
N PHE A 492 21.41 9.04 16.90
CA PHE A 492 21.46 7.58 16.96
C PHE A 492 22.49 6.98 16.02
N SER A 493 22.88 7.64 14.94
CA SER A 493 24.01 7.27 14.08
C SER A 493 25.30 7.18 14.89
N LYS A 494 25.62 8.25 15.63
CA LYS A 494 26.80 8.27 16.51
C LYS A 494 26.71 7.17 17.58
N LYS A 495 25.54 6.99 18.19
CA LYS A 495 25.35 6.02 19.29
C LYS A 495 25.41 4.56 18.81
N ARG A 496 25.05 4.25 17.56
CA ARG A 496 24.95 2.89 17.01
C ARG A 496 26.05 2.53 16.03
N GLY A 497 26.85 3.48 15.58
CA GLY A 497 27.83 3.27 14.52
C GLY A 497 27.21 2.96 13.15
N ILE A 498 25.94 3.36 12.92
CA ILE A 498 25.24 3.19 11.64
C ILE A 498 25.18 4.54 10.93
N PRO A 499 25.55 4.65 9.63
CA PRO A 499 25.45 5.93 8.91
C PRO A 499 24.05 6.51 8.96
N THR A 500 23.94 7.83 9.14
CA THR A 500 22.68 8.57 9.11
C THR A 500 21.89 8.28 7.83
N SER A 501 22.57 8.27 6.68
CA SER A 501 22.00 7.95 5.37
C SER A 501 21.31 6.59 5.34
N THR A 502 21.95 5.57 5.90
CA THR A 502 21.42 4.20 5.95
C THR A 502 20.12 4.12 6.77
N MET A 503 20.09 4.78 7.94
CA MET A 503 18.88 4.79 8.77
C MET A 503 17.75 5.60 8.13
N MET A 504 18.07 6.74 7.51
CA MET A 504 17.10 7.55 6.77
C MET A 504 16.56 6.81 5.54
N ALA A 505 17.42 6.09 4.81
CA ALA A 505 17.04 5.25 3.68
C ALA A 505 16.02 4.18 4.08
N LEU A 506 16.27 3.52 5.21
CA LEU A 506 15.35 2.52 5.75
C LEU A 506 14.03 3.16 6.16
N ALA A 507 14.03 4.24 6.92
CA ALA A 507 12.81 4.96 7.34
C ALA A 507 12.00 5.47 6.13
N ARG A 508 12.70 5.95 5.09
CA ARG A 508 12.06 6.37 3.84
C ARG A 508 11.36 5.22 3.12
N GLN A 509 11.98 4.04 3.11
CA GLN A 509 11.40 2.82 2.53
C GLN A 509 10.20 2.33 3.34
N GLU A 510 10.27 2.39 4.67
CA GLU A 510 9.25 1.86 5.58
C GLU A 510 7.96 2.69 5.59
N SER A 511 8.07 4.00 5.71
CA SER A 511 6.91 4.86 5.99
C SER A 511 6.73 6.05 5.04
N ALA A 512 7.63 6.25 4.08
CA ALA A 512 7.73 7.52 3.36
C ALA A 512 7.84 8.71 4.34
N LEU A 513 8.51 8.51 5.47
CA LEU A 513 8.74 9.47 6.56
C LEU A 513 7.46 9.90 7.31
N ASN A 514 6.40 9.10 7.27
CA ASN A 514 5.18 9.33 8.03
C ASN A 514 5.32 8.81 9.47
N ILE A 515 5.35 9.73 10.44
CA ILE A 515 5.43 9.37 11.86
C ILE A 515 4.19 8.61 12.35
N HIS A 516 3.02 8.82 11.73
CA HIS A 516 1.77 8.12 12.03
C HIS A 516 1.47 6.94 11.09
N ALA A 517 2.47 6.46 10.34
CA ALA A 517 2.28 5.28 9.50
C ALA A 517 1.90 4.07 10.35
N GLN A 518 0.89 3.33 9.90
CA GLN A 518 0.49 2.06 10.49
C GLN A 518 0.17 1.07 9.36
N SER A 519 0.83 -0.08 9.36
CA SER A 519 0.54 -1.15 8.41
C SER A 519 -0.72 -1.93 8.82
N HIS A 520 -1.30 -2.67 7.89
CA HIS A 520 -2.45 -3.56 8.16
C HIS A 520 -2.15 -4.66 9.20
N VAL A 521 -0.89 -5.03 9.37
CA VAL A 521 -0.43 -6.00 10.38
C VAL A 521 0.01 -5.35 11.69
N GLY A 522 -0.05 -4.02 11.80
CA GLY A 522 0.17 -3.27 13.03
C GLY A 522 1.58 -2.73 13.25
N ALA A 523 2.46 -2.73 12.25
CA ALA A 523 3.74 -2.01 12.31
C ALA A 523 3.50 -0.49 12.37
N ARG A 524 4.34 0.27 13.10
CA ARG A 524 4.06 1.67 13.46
C ARG A 524 5.27 2.59 13.32
N GLY A 525 4.98 3.82 12.91
CA GLY A 525 5.90 4.96 12.92
C GLY A 525 6.91 4.94 11.78
N LEU A 526 7.92 5.81 11.89
CA LEU A 526 8.92 6.08 10.85
C LEU A 526 9.62 4.83 10.32
N MET A 527 10.06 3.95 11.23
CA MET A 527 10.81 2.73 10.91
C MET A 527 9.96 1.46 10.99
N GLN A 528 8.63 1.60 11.01
CA GLN A 528 7.61 0.53 10.94
C GLN A 528 7.88 -0.64 11.89
N LEU A 529 8.04 -0.34 13.18
CA LEU A 529 8.26 -1.37 14.18
C LEU A 529 6.96 -2.08 14.57
N MET A 530 6.98 -3.41 14.58
CA MET A 530 5.98 -4.20 15.25
C MET A 530 6.06 -3.97 16.77
N PRO A 531 4.94 -3.84 17.50
CA PRO A 531 4.96 -3.62 18.96
C PRO A 531 5.78 -4.67 19.73
N ALA A 532 5.71 -5.94 19.33
CA ALA A 532 6.51 -7.01 19.94
C ALA A 532 8.01 -6.83 19.67
N THR A 533 8.40 -6.44 18.44
CA THR A 533 9.80 -6.14 18.09
C THR A 533 10.31 -4.95 18.89
N ALA A 534 9.49 -3.90 19.04
CA ALA A 534 9.81 -2.72 19.83
C ALA A 534 10.06 -3.07 21.30
N ALA A 535 9.17 -3.87 21.91
CA ALA A 535 9.32 -4.32 23.30
C ALA A 535 10.59 -5.16 23.49
N HIS A 536 10.87 -6.11 22.57
CA HIS A 536 12.09 -6.91 22.61
C HIS A 536 13.35 -6.03 22.50
N THR A 537 13.36 -5.10 21.54
CA THR A 537 14.49 -4.19 21.33
C THR A 537 14.70 -3.27 22.54
N ALA A 538 13.61 -2.75 23.11
CA ALA A 538 13.68 -1.91 24.31
C ALA A 538 14.32 -2.63 25.48
N LYS A 539 13.95 -3.91 25.74
CA LYS A 539 14.58 -4.76 26.75
C LYS A 539 16.08 -4.93 26.50
N LYS A 540 16.49 -5.13 25.25
CA LYS A 540 17.93 -5.26 24.89
C LYS A 540 18.71 -3.95 25.04
N LEU A 541 18.04 -2.82 24.96
CA LEU A 541 18.61 -1.48 25.09
C LEU A 541 18.51 -0.91 26.51
N ASP A 542 17.97 -1.67 27.45
CA ASP A 542 17.62 -1.20 28.80
C ASP A 542 16.80 0.12 28.75
N TYR A 543 15.74 0.10 27.95
CA TYR A 543 14.88 1.26 27.73
C TYR A 543 13.44 0.96 28.14
N LYS A 544 12.85 1.83 28.98
CA LYS A 544 11.44 1.72 29.41
C LYS A 544 10.51 2.02 28.23
N TYR A 545 9.90 0.99 27.66
CA TYR A 545 8.97 1.09 26.55
C TYR A 545 7.56 1.41 27.04
N ALA A 546 7.03 2.58 26.64
CA ALA A 546 5.71 3.06 27.07
C ALA A 546 4.53 2.48 26.26
N GLY A 547 4.76 1.41 25.49
CA GLY A 547 3.70 0.73 24.74
C GLY A 547 3.52 1.25 23.31
N LYS A 548 2.56 0.63 22.60
CA LYS A 548 2.41 0.78 21.14
C LYS A 548 2.12 2.21 20.64
N ALA A 549 1.55 3.07 21.49
CA ALA A 549 1.26 4.45 21.12
C ALA A 549 2.54 5.29 21.02
N SER A 550 3.55 5.02 21.86
CA SER A 550 4.83 5.74 21.83
C SER A 550 5.64 5.53 20.54
N LEU A 551 5.28 4.54 19.72
CA LEU A 551 5.93 4.31 18.42
C LEU A 551 5.58 5.37 17.37
N PHE A 552 4.66 6.27 17.65
CA PHE A 552 4.39 7.44 16.80
C PHE A 552 5.25 8.65 17.18
N ASP A 553 5.97 8.59 18.31
CA ASP A 553 7.00 9.58 18.64
C ASP A 553 8.26 9.32 17.81
N PRO A 554 8.77 10.31 17.05
CA PRO A 554 9.94 10.14 16.19
C PRO A 554 11.20 9.68 16.96
N GLY A 555 11.46 10.26 18.13
CA GLY A 555 12.64 9.95 18.94
C GLY A 555 12.61 8.52 19.47
N VAL A 556 11.46 8.08 19.99
CA VAL A 556 11.23 6.70 20.45
C VAL A 556 11.35 5.71 19.29
N ASN A 557 10.71 6.03 18.16
CA ASN A 557 10.70 5.14 17.00
C ASN A 557 12.10 4.97 16.40
N ILE A 558 12.85 6.07 16.23
CA ILE A 558 14.23 6.02 15.69
C ILE A 558 15.17 5.34 16.70
N ARG A 559 15.01 5.57 18.02
CA ARG A 559 15.79 4.87 19.06
C ARG A 559 15.65 3.35 18.94
N LEU A 560 14.40 2.88 18.89
CA LEU A 560 14.13 1.45 18.84
C LEU A 560 14.40 0.85 17.45
N GLY A 561 14.05 1.56 16.37
CA GLY A 561 14.29 1.13 15.01
C GLY A 561 15.78 1.02 14.67
N SER A 562 16.57 2.01 15.06
CA SER A 562 18.05 1.95 14.92
C SER A 562 18.68 0.86 15.78
N GLY A 563 18.13 0.63 16.98
CA GLY A 563 18.56 -0.49 17.83
C GLY A 563 18.29 -1.84 17.20
N TYR A 564 17.08 -2.03 16.64
CA TYR A 564 16.74 -3.27 15.94
C TYR A 564 17.60 -3.46 14.68
N LEU A 565 17.85 -2.39 13.91
CA LEU A 565 18.74 -2.44 12.75
C LEU A 565 20.18 -2.83 13.17
N LYS A 566 20.68 -2.26 14.28
CA LYS A 566 22.01 -2.64 14.80
C LYS A 566 22.08 -4.12 15.18
N MET A 567 21.04 -4.64 15.85
CA MET A 567 20.97 -6.08 16.14
C MET A 567 21.01 -6.95 14.87
N MET A 568 20.36 -6.48 13.78
CA MET A 568 20.41 -7.20 12.50
C MET A 568 21.80 -7.13 11.86
N LEU A 569 22.49 -6.00 11.98
CA LEU A 569 23.85 -5.83 11.49
C LEU A 569 24.83 -6.71 12.29
N ASP A 570 24.76 -6.68 13.61
CA ASP A 570 25.59 -7.52 14.48
C ASP A 570 25.41 -9.01 14.21
N ASN A 571 24.17 -9.46 14.02
CA ASN A 571 23.86 -10.87 13.73
C ASN A 571 24.28 -11.32 12.32
N ASN A 572 24.69 -10.40 11.47
CA ASN A 572 25.05 -10.67 10.07
C ASN A 572 26.43 -10.08 9.68
N ASP A 573 27.34 -9.93 10.64
CA ASP A 573 28.72 -9.49 10.41
C ASP A 573 28.82 -8.16 9.63
N GLU A 574 27.96 -7.19 9.99
CA GLU A 574 27.83 -5.88 9.37
C GLU A 574 27.44 -5.91 7.88
N ASN A 575 26.98 -7.07 7.36
CA ASN A 575 26.48 -7.22 6.00
C ASN A 575 25.08 -6.61 5.86
N ARG A 576 24.98 -5.48 5.13
CA ARG A 576 23.71 -4.74 4.95
C ARG A 576 22.67 -5.56 4.19
N ILE A 577 23.06 -6.41 3.25
CA ILE A 577 22.14 -7.19 2.42
C ILE A 577 21.32 -8.16 3.29
N TYR A 578 22.02 -8.94 4.10
CA TYR A 578 21.38 -9.84 5.07
C TYR A 578 20.57 -9.08 6.12
N SER A 579 21.09 -7.94 6.58
CA SER A 579 20.48 -7.15 7.64
C SER A 579 19.18 -6.47 7.18
N PHE A 580 19.17 -5.88 5.99
CA PHE A 580 17.96 -5.29 5.42
C PHE A 580 16.91 -6.36 5.09
N ALA A 581 17.35 -7.49 4.55
CA ALA A 581 16.46 -8.63 4.32
C ALA A 581 15.88 -9.16 5.64
N SER A 582 16.68 -9.22 6.72
CA SER A 582 16.24 -9.64 8.05
C SER A 582 15.27 -8.64 8.69
N TYR A 583 15.49 -7.35 8.49
CA TYR A 583 14.62 -6.31 9.00
C TYR A 583 13.20 -6.44 8.42
N ASN A 584 13.09 -6.64 7.10
CA ASN A 584 11.81 -6.75 6.40
C ASN A 584 11.15 -8.14 6.53
N ALA A 585 11.90 -9.22 6.28
CA ALA A 585 11.34 -10.58 6.21
C ALA A 585 11.48 -11.38 7.52
N GLY A 586 12.27 -10.88 8.45
CA GLY A 586 12.63 -11.56 9.70
C GLY A 586 13.90 -12.43 9.56
N PRO A 587 14.72 -12.48 10.64
CA PRO A 587 16.04 -13.15 10.62
C PRO A 587 15.94 -14.66 10.36
N GLY A 588 14.86 -15.32 10.79
CA GLY A 588 14.67 -16.76 10.57
C GLY A 588 14.59 -17.14 9.09
N ARG A 589 13.94 -16.32 8.26
CA ARG A 589 13.87 -16.55 6.80
C ARG A 589 15.24 -16.34 6.14
N VAL A 590 15.96 -15.31 6.54
CA VAL A 590 17.30 -15.04 5.98
C VAL A 590 18.28 -16.16 6.33
N LYS A 591 18.20 -16.70 7.56
CA LYS A 591 18.99 -17.89 7.95
C LYS A 591 18.70 -19.10 7.04
N GLN A 592 17.43 -19.32 6.67
CA GLN A 592 17.06 -20.38 5.71
C GLN A 592 17.63 -20.09 4.32
N TRP A 593 17.58 -18.84 3.84
CA TRP A 593 18.13 -18.48 2.53
C TRP A 593 19.65 -18.66 2.49
N LYS A 594 20.37 -18.24 3.53
CA LYS A 594 21.82 -18.48 3.68
C LYS A 594 22.15 -19.97 3.60
N LYS A 595 21.37 -20.82 4.29
CA LYS A 595 21.57 -22.28 4.26
C LYS A 595 21.38 -22.86 2.86
N VAL A 596 20.40 -22.35 2.10
CA VAL A 596 20.11 -22.86 0.75
C VAL A 596 21.16 -22.41 -0.27
N THR A 597 21.66 -21.18 -0.18
CA THR A 597 22.67 -20.65 -1.09
C THR A 597 24.09 -21.14 -0.77
N ASP A 598 24.35 -21.45 0.50
CA ASP A 598 25.57 -22.12 1.00
C ASP A 598 26.88 -21.47 0.51
N GLY A 599 26.92 -20.13 0.50
CA GLY A 599 28.10 -19.38 0.06
C GLY A 599 28.45 -19.49 -1.43
N LYS A 600 27.55 -20.00 -2.27
CA LYS A 600 27.80 -20.20 -3.72
C LYS A 600 27.63 -18.94 -4.56
N LEU A 601 26.96 -17.93 -4.01
CA LEU A 601 26.54 -16.77 -4.75
C LEU A 601 27.39 -15.51 -4.46
N ASP A 602 27.49 -14.63 -5.44
CA ASP A 602 27.91 -13.23 -5.25
C ASP A 602 26.72 -12.38 -4.75
N VAL A 603 27.01 -11.13 -4.40
CA VAL A 603 26.01 -10.19 -3.84
C VAL A 603 24.84 -9.96 -4.79
N TYR A 604 25.08 -9.82 -6.10
CA TYR A 604 24.03 -9.58 -7.09
C TYR A 604 23.11 -10.80 -7.20
N SER A 605 23.70 -11.98 -7.24
CA SER A 605 23.00 -13.26 -7.33
C SER A 605 22.16 -13.52 -6.09
N PHE A 606 22.69 -13.21 -4.90
CA PHE A 606 21.95 -13.37 -3.66
C PHE A 606 20.74 -12.42 -3.61
N ILE A 607 20.90 -11.14 -3.95
CA ILE A 607 19.78 -10.19 -3.97
C ILE A 607 18.70 -10.64 -4.96
N GLU A 608 19.07 -11.06 -6.17
CA GLU A 608 18.10 -11.48 -7.19
C GLU A 608 17.32 -12.74 -6.78
N GLN A 609 17.97 -13.69 -6.12
CA GLN A 609 17.33 -14.94 -5.74
C GLN A 609 16.42 -14.82 -4.51
N ILE A 610 16.41 -13.70 -3.77
CA ILE A 610 15.47 -13.50 -2.65
C ILE A 610 14.05 -13.82 -3.13
N PRO A 611 13.38 -14.84 -2.54
CA PRO A 611 12.14 -15.37 -3.12
C PRO A 611 10.95 -14.43 -2.98
N PHE A 612 10.96 -13.54 -1.96
CA PHE A 612 9.90 -12.58 -1.74
C PHE A 612 10.15 -11.31 -2.56
N ASN A 613 9.22 -11.00 -3.47
CA ASN A 613 9.32 -9.81 -4.31
C ASN A 613 9.43 -8.53 -3.49
N GLU A 614 8.68 -8.44 -2.39
CA GLU A 614 8.72 -7.31 -1.46
C GLU A 614 10.12 -7.16 -0.85
N THR A 615 10.65 -8.22 -0.25
CA THR A 615 11.96 -8.16 0.42
C THR A 615 13.10 -7.91 -0.56
N ARG A 616 13.04 -8.50 -1.77
CA ARG A 616 14.04 -8.23 -2.81
C ARG A 616 14.04 -6.76 -3.21
N GLY A 617 12.86 -6.20 -3.51
CA GLY A 617 12.71 -4.77 -3.81
C GLY A 617 13.09 -3.87 -2.64
N TYR A 618 12.78 -4.29 -1.41
CA TYR A 618 13.17 -3.58 -0.20
C TYR A 618 14.70 -3.44 -0.08
N VAL A 619 15.44 -4.53 -0.21
CA VAL A 619 16.91 -4.51 -0.15
C VAL A 619 17.49 -3.61 -1.24
N GLN A 620 17.02 -3.75 -2.48
CA GLN A 620 17.43 -2.91 -3.62
C GLN A 620 17.15 -1.43 -3.35
N ASN A 621 15.95 -1.10 -2.87
CA ASN A 621 15.55 0.27 -2.58
C ASN A 621 16.35 0.89 -1.44
N VAL A 622 16.56 0.18 -0.32
CA VAL A 622 17.31 0.74 0.81
C VAL A 622 18.76 1.02 0.41
N LEU A 623 19.39 0.14 -0.36
CA LEU A 623 20.73 0.37 -0.90
C LEU A 623 20.80 1.62 -1.81
N MET A 624 19.82 1.76 -2.71
CA MET A 624 19.73 2.94 -3.59
C MET A 624 19.42 4.22 -2.82
N PHE A 625 18.52 4.15 -1.83
CA PHE A 625 18.16 5.31 -1.01
C PHE A 625 19.32 5.75 -0.12
N ASP A 626 20.16 4.82 0.32
CA ASP A 626 21.41 5.14 1.03
C ASP A 626 22.36 5.96 0.14
N VAL A 627 22.52 5.57 -1.13
CA VAL A 627 23.29 6.35 -2.12
C VAL A 627 22.70 7.76 -2.28
N TYR A 628 21.38 7.88 -2.44
CA TYR A 628 20.71 9.17 -2.62
C TYR A 628 20.84 10.09 -1.41
N TYR A 629 20.66 9.56 -0.20
CA TYR A 629 20.84 10.35 1.02
C TYR A 629 22.29 10.77 1.25
N ASN A 630 23.26 9.93 0.89
CA ASN A 630 24.67 10.35 0.94
C ASN A 630 24.94 11.51 0.03
N GLU A 631 24.47 11.48 -1.24
CA GLU A 631 24.63 12.57 -2.19
C GLU A 631 23.97 13.86 -1.71
N LEU A 632 22.74 13.78 -1.16
CA LEU A 632 22.02 14.93 -0.58
C LEU A 632 22.68 15.49 0.68
N MET A 633 23.61 14.76 1.29
CA MET A 633 24.44 15.19 2.41
C MET A 633 25.90 15.49 1.98
N ASP A 634 26.12 15.74 0.68
CA ASP A 634 27.42 16.04 0.08
C ASP A 634 28.50 14.96 0.34
N LYS A 635 28.05 13.69 0.41
CA LYS A 635 28.91 12.53 0.60
C LYS A 635 28.79 11.58 -0.59
N LYS A 636 29.89 10.98 -0.98
CA LYS A 636 29.88 9.89 -1.96
C LYS A 636 29.88 8.56 -1.22
N ALA A 637 28.96 7.68 -1.57
CA ALA A 637 28.93 6.32 -1.03
C ALA A 637 28.77 5.31 -2.17
N PRO A 638 29.49 4.18 -2.12
CA PRO A 638 29.31 3.09 -3.07
C PRO A 638 27.97 2.37 -2.78
N LEU A 639 27.41 1.73 -3.82
CA LEU A 639 26.22 0.89 -3.68
C LEU A 639 26.45 -0.24 -2.67
N PHE A 640 27.63 -0.87 -2.74
CA PHE A 640 28.06 -1.94 -1.84
C PHE A 640 29.38 -1.60 -1.15
N LYS A 641 29.54 -2.02 0.10
CA LYS A 641 30.83 -1.98 0.79
C LYS A 641 31.80 -2.98 0.14
N PRO A 642 33.12 -2.74 0.17
CA PRO A 642 34.10 -3.72 -0.34
C PRO A 642 33.95 -5.12 0.29
N SER A 643 33.59 -5.21 1.58
CA SER A 643 33.32 -6.48 2.27
C SER A 643 32.10 -7.21 1.69
N GLU A 644 31.04 -6.48 1.31
CA GLU A 644 29.83 -7.04 0.69
C GLU A 644 30.09 -7.57 -0.73
N LEU A 645 30.94 -6.91 -1.50
CA LEU A 645 31.36 -7.37 -2.83
C LEU A 645 32.23 -8.64 -2.77
N LYS A 646 33.08 -8.77 -1.75
CA LYS A 646 33.96 -9.93 -1.54
C LYS A 646 33.27 -11.10 -0.87
N ALA A 647 32.17 -10.84 -0.14
CA ALA A 647 31.44 -11.88 0.58
C ALA A 647 30.88 -12.95 -0.37
N ARG A 648 30.76 -14.14 0.17
CA ARG A 648 30.04 -15.25 -0.44
C ARG A 648 28.71 -15.45 0.29
N TYR A 649 27.68 -15.58 -0.50
CA TYR A 649 26.29 -15.60 -0.03
C TYR A 649 25.66 -16.97 -0.19
#